data_87d9547697028bb477242d281335af7b
#
_entry.id   87d9547697028bb477242d281335af7b
#
_cell.length_a   1.000
_cell.length_b   1.000
_cell.length_c   1.000
_cell.angle_alpha   90.00
_cell.angle_beta   90.00
_cell.angle_gamma   90.00
#
_symmetry.space_group_name_H-M   'P 1'
#
loop_
_entity.id
_entity.type
_entity.pdbx_description
1 polymer ?
#
loop_
_entity_poly.entity_id
_entity_poly.type
_entity_poly.pdbx_seq_one_letter_code
_entity_poly.pdbx_strand_id
1 'polypeptide(L)'
;MSAINDLIKQIDDPALRDRIQQEVDKINKRKKFGLVFEEHLPECTPLYDMKVKRCSTVALKNGEISDMYIVLNIDDGKALCEHKTTHEKMEYNVDDLVCVAEFGEPIYPYLKPIDKVCNAPDSDLWHTLIEADNYHALQLLEYLYAGKVDCIYIDPPYNTGARDWKYNNDYVDGSDSYRHSKWLSFMEKRLKLAKNLLSKTGVLIVAIDDYEQAHLSILIEETFCEYDINTVVVNHHPQGGAADNISRTHEYALFVTPKGKKIIRGKKTENLEEKWSLTRGGTDVRNLRRGRPNSFYAVYVRKDNLQVVDVGPHLEANTPYDPTDAPEGCIAFYPVGKDGTERVWRYERDSMLQHIKDGDIVCTPKMTLNVIKRRDVKYDPVFSVWTDGRYNAGTFGTNMIYQIFGGSNRFSYPKSLYTVADCIAFSIQEKPNALIVDFFSGSGTTLHAVNLLNAEDGGHRRCIMVTNNEVSDAEAKVLTKQGHKPGDEEWEKLGIARYVTWPRTVCSIEGHDVNGKPLKGEYLGDGYLDGTPIQMSDGFKANAAFFKLGFLDKTDVALGRQLAELIPILWLKAGANGPCPELKDENAAMMVLPENRFAILIDEKRFPEFEQELSQHPEIETIYFVTDSDQGYREMIRSYDDKATYQLYRDYLDNFRINTRR
;
A
#
# COMPACT_ATOMS: atom_id res chain seq x y z
N MET A 1 -28.47 -9.67 -29.73
CA MET A 1 -28.56 -10.68 -28.66
C MET A 1 -27.12 -11.07 -28.32
N SER A 2 -26.76 -11.22 -27.08
CA SER A 2 -25.35 -11.46 -26.70
C SER A 2 -24.99 -12.93 -27.04
N ALA A 3 -23.76 -13.17 -27.47
CA ALA A 3 -23.22 -14.50 -27.75
C ALA A 3 -23.44 -15.49 -26.58
N ILE A 4 -23.51 -15.02 -25.36
CA ILE A 4 -23.81 -15.82 -24.16
C ILE A 4 -25.22 -16.45 -24.24
N ASN A 5 -26.23 -15.69 -24.67
CA ASN A 5 -27.58 -16.22 -24.78
C ASN A 5 -27.70 -17.33 -25.87
N ASP A 6 -26.89 -17.25 -26.91
CA ASP A 6 -26.86 -18.26 -27.95
C ASP A 6 -26.10 -19.52 -27.49
N LEU A 7 -25.08 -19.38 -26.67
CA LEU A 7 -24.39 -20.49 -26.01
C LEU A 7 -25.28 -21.20 -24.97
N ILE A 8 -26.05 -20.44 -24.18
CA ILE A 8 -26.99 -20.99 -23.19
C ILE A 8 -28.07 -21.86 -23.89
N LYS A 9 -28.54 -21.47 -25.08
CA LYS A 9 -29.53 -22.27 -25.85
C LYS A 9 -28.98 -23.61 -26.31
N GLN A 10 -27.67 -23.77 -26.41
CA GLN A 10 -27.00 -25.01 -26.81
C GLN A 10 -26.83 -26.02 -25.67
N ILE A 11 -27.20 -25.65 -24.44
CA ILE A 11 -27.15 -26.55 -23.28
C ILE A 11 -28.35 -27.50 -23.33
N ASP A 12 -28.11 -28.80 -23.43
CA ASP A 12 -29.15 -29.82 -23.53
C ASP A 12 -29.91 -30.03 -22.21
N ASP A 13 -29.24 -29.88 -21.05
CA ASP A 13 -29.88 -30.02 -19.75
C ASP A 13 -30.73 -28.77 -19.42
N PRO A 14 -32.08 -28.91 -19.37
CA PRO A 14 -32.96 -27.78 -19.07
C PRO A 14 -32.74 -27.16 -17.70
N ALA A 15 -32.41 -27.94 -16.66
CA ALA A 15 -32.23 -27.45 -15.29
C ALA A 15 -30.93 -26.65 -15.17
N LEU A 16 -29.86 -27.09 -15.82
CA LEU A 16 -28.59 -26.39 -15.90
C LEU A 16 -28.73 -25.10 -16.73
N ARG A 17 -29.40 -25.16 -17.86
CA ARG A 17 -29.68 -24.00 -18.71
C ARG A 17 -30.44 -22.92 -17.98
N ASP A 18 -31.51 -23.25 -17.24
CA ASP A 18 -32.32 -22.30 -16.51
C ASP A 18 -31.53 -21.67 -15.34
N ARG A 19 -30.71 -22.45 -14.64
CA ARG A 19 -29.83 -21.92 -13.58
C ARG A 19 -28.80 -20.95 -14.14
N ILE A 20 -28.14 -21.28 -15.23
CA ILE A 20 -27.16 -20.39 -15.87
C ILE A 20 -27.86 -19.13 -16.40
N GLN A 21 -29.05 -19.27 -17.03
CA GLN A 21 -29.83 -18.10 -17.46
C GLN A 21 -30.18 -17.17 -16.30
N GLN A 22 -30.62 -17.73 -15.15
CA GLN A 22 -30.93 -16.94 -13.97
C GLN A 22 -29.69 -16.19 -13.42
N GLU A 23 -28.51 -16.80 -13.41
CA GLU A 23 -27.28 -16.14 -12.98
C GLU A 23 -26.85 -15.05 -13.98
N VAL A 24 -26.95 -15.32 -15.29
CA VAL A 24 -26.68 -14.30 -16.34
C VAL A 24 -27.67 -13.14 -16.24
N ASP A 25 -28.94 -13.41 -15.98
CA ASP A 25 -29.95 -12.36 -15.78
C ASP A 25 -29.69 -11.54 -14.51
N LYS A 26 -29.21 -12.17 -13.42
CA LYS A 26 -28.78 -11.45 -12.23
C LYS A 26 -27.57 -10.56 -12.50
N ILE A 27 -26.58 -11.07 -13.24
CA ILE A 27 -25.39 -10.29 -13.66
C ILE A 27 -25.82 -9.10 -14.53
N ASN A 28 -26.67 -9.32 -15.52
CA ASN A 28 -27.15 -8.29 -16.41
C ASN A 28 -28.03 -7.23 -15.71
N LYS A 29 -28.83 -7.61 -14.70
CA LYS A 29 -29.63 -6.69 -13.90
C LYS A 29 -28.78 -5.82 -12.95
N ARG A 30 -27.59 -6.29 -12.54
CA ARG A 30 -26.68 -5.54 -11.67
C ARG A 30 -25.90 -4.45 -12.41
N LYS A 31 -25.61 -4.64 -13.71
CA LYS A 31 -24.87 -3.67 -14.54
C LYS A 31 -25.86 -2.77 -15.30
N LYS A 32 -26.33 -1.70 -14.63
CA LYS A 32 -27.10 -0.62 -15.29
C LYS A 32 -26.21 0.44 -15.93
N PHE A 33 -24.98 0.58 -15.46
CA PHE A 33 -23.94 1.47 -15.94
C PHE A 33 -22.59 0.80 -15.71
N GLY A 34 -21.68 0.90 -16.64
CA GLY A 34 -20.34 0.34 -16.51
C GLY A 34 -19.37 1.09 -17.41
N LEU A 35 -18.09 1.04 -17.06
CA LEU A 35 -17.03 1.63 -17.86
C LEU A 35 -16.75 0.73 -19.07
N VAL A 36 -16.79 1.32 -20.26
CA VAL A 36 -16.45 0.64 -21.51
C VAL A 36 -15.25 1.35 -22.12
N PHE A 37 -14.17 0.64 -22.28
CA PHE A 37 -12.96 1.14 -22.92
C PHE A 37 -12.30 0.02 -23.74
N GLU A 38 -11.44 0.41 -24.67
CA GLU A 38 -10.73 -0.54 -25.52
C GLU A 38 -9.61 -1.21 -24.71
N GLU A 39 -9.52 -2.53 -24.77
CA GLU A 39 -8.47 -3.28 -24.08
C GLU A 39 -7.17 -3.20 -24.89
N HIS A 40 -6.17 -2.53 -24.35
CA HIS A 40 -4.83 -2.44 -24.90
C HIS A 40 -3.92 -3.44 -24.20
N LEU A 41 -3.30 -4.34 -24.91
CA LEU A 41 -2.35 -5.32 -24.37
C LEU A 41 -0.93 -4.89 -24.69
N PRO A 42 0.01 -4.95 -23.71
CA PRO A 42 1.43 -4.89 -24.03
C PRO A 42 1.77 -6.08 -24.94
N GLU A 43 2.47 -5.83 -26.03
CA GLU A 43 2.76 -6.89 -27.02
C GLU A 43 3.94 -7.76 -26.59
N CYS A 44 4.93 -7.20 -25.88
CA CYS A 44 6.13 -7.91 -25.45
C CYS A 44 6.81 -7.28 -24.23
N THR A 45 7.69 -8.07 -23.61
CA THR A 45 8.51 -7.68 -22.43
C THR A 45 9.99 -7.80 -22.77
N PRO A 46 10.81 -6.75 -22.62
CA PRO A 46 12.25 -6.83 -22.81
C PRO A 46 12.94 -7.55 -21.64
N LEU A 47 13.84 -8.48 -21.95
CA LEU A 47 14.56 -9.34 -21.01
C LEU A 47 16.05 -8.99 -21.05
N TYR A 48 16.44 -7.85 -20.46
CA TYR A 48 17.82 -7.30 -20.56
C TYR A 48 18.89 -8.22 -19.96
N ASP A 49 18.55 -9.05 -18.97
CA ASP A 49 19.49 -9.97 -18.32
C ASP A 49 19.66 -11.29 -19.07
N MET A 50 18.84 -11.55 -20.11
CA MET A 50 18.95 -12.75 -20.92
C MET A 50 19.94 -12.59 -22.07
N LYS A 51 20.84 -13.58 -22.22
CA LYS A 51 21.79 -13.59 -23.36
C LYS A 51 21.06 -13.90 -24.66
N VAL A 52 21.34 -13.11 -25.68
CA VAL A 52 20.90 -13.38 -27.04
C VAL A 52 21.56 -14.67 -27.55
N LYS A 53 20.73 -15.64 -27.95
CA LYS A 53 21.15 -16.96 -28.45
C LYS A 53 20.46 -17.24 -29.78
N ARG A 54 20.91 -18.24 -30.51
CA ARG A 54 20.20 -18.74 -31.68
C ARG A 54 18.76 -19.14 -31.31
N CYS A 55 17.81 -18.79 -32.14
CA CYS A 55 16.35 -18.93 -31.94
C CYS A 55 15.76 -18.04 -30.84
N SER A 56 16.51 -17.10 -30.27
CA SER A 56 15.92 -16.07 -29.39
C SER A 56 15.02 -15.13 -30.22
N THR A 57 13.87 -14.76 -29.64
CA THR A 57 13.11 -13.61 -30.11
C THR A 57 13.76 -12.35 -29.54
N VAL A 58 14.06 -11.38 -30.39
CA VAL A 58 14.79 -10.16 -30.02
C VAL A 58 14.16 -8.92 -30.62
N ALA A 59 14.42 -7.76 -30.01
CA ALA A 59 14.15 -6.44 -30.57
C ALA A 59 15.39 -5.55 -30.46
N LEU A 60 15.40 -4.41 -31.14
CA LEU A 60 16.45 -3.41 -31.02
C LEU A 60 16.29 -2.63 -29.71
N LYS A 61 17.36 -2.48 -28.93
CA LYS A 61 17.36 -1.72 -27.65
C LYS A 61 16.90 -0.26 -27.82
N ASN A 62 17.19 0.36 -28.95
CA ASN A 62 16.84 1.74 -29.27
C ASN A 62 15.65 1.87 -30.25
N GLY A 63 14.92 0.75 -30.53
CA GLY A 63 13.75 0.69 -31.39
C GLY A 63 12.46 0.41 -30.65
N GLU A 64 11.38 0.24 -31.40
CA GLU A 64 10.14 -0.27 -30.87
C GLU A 64 10.32 -1.74 -30.47
N ILE A 65 10.00 -2.06 -29.20
CA ILE A 65 10.18 -3.43 -28.68
C ILE A 65 9.18 -4.41 -29.33
N SER A 66 8.08 -3.92 -29.86
CA SER A 66 7.11 -4.69 -30.64
C SER A 66 7.61 -5.08 -32.04
N ASP A 67 8.70 -4.44 -32.53
CA ASP A 67 9.35 -4.77 -33.78
C ASP A 67 10.32 -5.95 -33.57
N MET A 68 9.80 -7.17 -33.70
CA MET A 68 10.47 -8.39 -33.24
C MET A 68 11.16 -9.17 -34.37
N TYR A 69 12.29 -9.74 -34.04
CA TYR A 69 13.13 -10.57 -34.90
C TYR A 69 13.44 -11.92 -34.27
N ILE A 70 13.69 -12.94 -35.08
CA ILE A 70 14.19 -14.25 -34.65
C ILE A 70 15.67 -14.35 -35.04
N VAL A 71 16.53 -14.68 -34.09
CA VAL A 71 17.95 -14.88 -34.34
C VAL A 71 18.17 -16.20 -35.04
N LEU A 72 18.64 -16.19 -36.27
CA LEU A 72 18.96 -17.38 -37.09
C LEU A 72 20.36 -17.92 -36.80
N ASN A 73 21.34 -17.03 -36.70
CA ASN A 73 22.74 -17.37 -36.44
C ASN A 73 23.45 -16.21 -35.74
N ILE A 74 24.50 -16.53 -34.99
CA ILE A 74 25.41 -15.53 -34.38
C ILE A 74 26.83 -15.91 -34.79
N ASP A 75 27.55 -14.94 -35.35
CA ASP A 75 28.95 -15.08 -35.76
C ASP A 75 29.68 -13.77 -35.49
N ASP A 76 30.86 -13.85 -34.87
CA ASP A 76 31.75 -12.73 -34.54
C ASP A 76 31.03 -11.46 -33.98
N GLY A 77 30.15 -11.67 -32.97
CA GLY A 77 29.41 -10.57 -32.32
C GLY A 77 28.25 -9.99 -33.12
N LYS A 78 27.94 -10.56 -34.30
CA LYS A 78 26.83 -10.18 -35.17
C LYS A 78 25.77 -11.27 -35.22
N ALA A 79 24.53 -10.87 -35.18
CA ALA A 79 23.38 -11.74 -35.25
C ALA A 79 22.66 -11.56 -36.59
N LEU A 80 22.53 -12.62 -37.37
CA LEU A 80 21.63 -12.65 -38.53
C LEU A 80 20.23 -12.91 -37.98
N CYS A 81 19.34 -11.95 -38.19
CA CYS A 81 17.98 -11.94 -37.69
C CYS A 81 16.96 -11.95 -38.82
N GLU A 82 15.83 -12.61 -38.63
CA GLU A 82 14.69 -12.59 -39.54
C GLU A 82 13.51 -11.88 -38.83
N HIS A 83 12.98 -10.85 -39.48
CA HIS A 83 11.83 -10.13 -38.96
C HIS A 83 10.59 -11.02 -38.91
N LYS A 84 9.88 -11.05 -37.78
CA LYS A 84 8.78 -12.00 -37.52
C LYS A 84 7.61 -11.86 -38.50
N THR A 85 7.31 -10.67 -38.96
CA THR A 85 6.15 -10.38 -39.82
C THR A 85 6.53 -10.29 -41.30
N THR A 86 7.61 -9.59 -41.64
CA THR A 86 8.01 -9.35 -43.04
C THR A 86 8.92 -10.44 -43.62
N HIS A 87 9.51 -11.28 -42.73
CA HIS A 87 10.51 -12.32 -43.09
C HIS A 87 11.76 -11.78 -43.72
N GLU A 88 12.01 -10.47 -43.66
CA GLU A 88 13.25 -9.86 -44.13
C GLU A 88 14.41 -10.23 -43.22
N LYS A 89 15.58 -10.50 -43.83
CA LYS A 89 16.79 -10.87 -43.08
C LYS A 89 17.70 -9.68 -42.97
N MET A 90 18.12 -9.39 -41.74
CA MET A 90 18.97 -8.28 -41.39
C MET A 90 20.07 -8.73 -40.44
N GLU A 91 21.22 -8.02 -40.49
CA GLU A 91 22.36 -8.28 -39.60
C GLU A 91 22.45 -7.14 -38.58
N TYR A 92 22.49 -7.49 -37.28
CA TYR A 92 22.65 -6.54 -36.19
C TYR A 92 23.82 -6.94 -35.28
N ASN A 93 24.42 -5.98 -34.58
CA ASN A 93 25.34 -6.32 -33.51
C ASN A 93 24.54 -6.91 -32.35
N VAL A 94 25.07 -7.96 -31.72
CA VAL A 94 24.42 -8.62 -30.58
C VAL A 94 24.17 -7.64 -29.43
N ASP A 95 25.07 -6.68 -29.21
CA ASP A 95 24.98 -5.65 -28.18
C ASP A 95 23.83 -4.64 -28.42
N ASP A 96 23.32 -4.53 -29.65
CA ASP A 96 22.19 -3.68 -30.01
C ASP A 96 20.84 -4.37 -29.79
N LEU A 97 20.86 -5.68 -29.49
CA LEU A 97 19.67 -6.51 -29.34
C LEU A 97 19.33 -6.77 -27.87
N VAL A 98 18.04 -6.89 -27.59
CA VAL A 98 17.50 -7.37 -26.33
C VAL A 98 16.57 -8.54 -26.61
N CYS A 99 16.63 -9.60 -25.76
CA CYS A 99 15.66 -10.67 -25.83
C CYS A 99 14.28 -10.13 -25.41
N VAL A 100 13.22 -10.63 -26.05
CA VAL A 100 11.85 -10.26 -25.71
C VAL A 100 10.97 -11.49 -25.54
N ALA A 101 10.08 -11.43 -24.55
CA ALA A 101 9.00 -12.39 -24.37
C ALA A 101 7.68 -11.79 -24.84
N GLU A 102 6.92 -12.53 -25.64
CA GLU A 102 5.58 -12.12 -26.05
C GLU A 102 4.61 -12.21 -24.88
N PHE A 103 3.56 -11.39 -24.91
CA PHE A 103 2.53 -11.45 -23.88
C PHE A 103 1.86 -12.84 -23.88
N GLY A 104 1.86 -13.50 -22.72
CA GLY A 104 1.37 -14.86 -22.56
C GLY A 104 2.45 -15.96 -22.63
N GLU A 105 3.68 -15.61 -22.99
CA GLU A 105 4.83 -16.50 -22.88
C GLU A 105 5.33 -16.52 -21.43
N PRO A 106 5.46 -17.69 -20.78
CA PRO A 106 5.88 -17.74 -19.37
C PRO A 106 7.34 -17.35 -19.22
N ILE A 107 7.61 -16.42 -18.27
CA ILE A 107 8.95 -16.01 -17.86
C ILE A 107 9.15 -16.29 -16.37
N TYR A 108 10.40 -16.50 -15.96
CA TYR A 108 10.78 -16.93 -14.61
C TYR A 108 11.54 -15.81 -13.90
N PRO A 109 10.88 -15.04 -13.01
CA PRO A 109 11.52 -13.90 -12.36
C PRO A 109 12.51 -14.35 -11.28
N TYR A 110 13.55 -13.54 -11.06
CA TYR A 110 14.41 -13.60 -9.90
C TYR A 110 14.74 -12.20 -9.40
N LEU A 111 15.26 -12.08 -8.18
CA LEU A 111 15.64 -10.81 -7.60
C LEU A 111 17.16 -10.74 -7.45
N LYS A 112 17.80 -9.89 -8.24
CA LYS A 112 19.22 -9.61 -8.17
C LYS A 112 19.48 -8.56 -7.09
N PRO A 113 20.28 -8.85 -6.05
CA PRO A 113 20.70 -7.84 -5.08
C PRO A 113 21.50 -6.72 -5.76
N ILE A 114 21.16 -5.46 -5.46
CA ILE A 114 21.85 -4.27 -5.97
C ILE A 114 22.61 -3.60 -4.84
N ASP A 115 21.92 -3.30 -3.72
CA ASP A 115 22.50 -2.62 -2.58
C ASP A 115 21.68 -2.86 -1.31
N LYS A 116 22.19 -2.44 -0.15
CA LYS A 116 21.49 -2.49 1.14
C LYS A 116 21.96 -1.40 2.07
N VAL A 117 21.06 -0.92 2.93
CA VAL A 117 21.37 -0.03 4.05
C VAL A 117 20.96 -0.71 5.35
N CYS A 118 21.83 -0.65 6.36
CA CYS A 118 21.59 -1.28 7.66
C CYS A 118 21.94 -0.29 8.78
N ASN A 119 20.92 0.40 9.30
CA ASN A 119 21.04 1.36 10.41
C ASN A 119 20.40 0.83 11.70
N ALA A 120 19.95 -0.42 11.70
CA ALA A 120 19.43 -1.16 12.85
C ALA A 120 19.87 -2.63 12.79
N PRO A 121 21.16 -2.95 13.06
CA PRO A 121 21.69 -4.30 12.90
C PRO A 121 21.03 -5.34 13.82
N ASP A 122 20.49 -4.90 14.96
CA ASP A 122 19.79 -5.78 15.91
C ASP A 122 18.29 -5.99 15.57
N SER A 123 17.80 -5.38 14.50
CA SER A 123 16.41 -5.51 14.06
C SER A 123 16.28 -6.55 12.95
N ASP A 124 15.26 -7.41 13.06
CA ASP A 124 14.88 -8.35 12.02
C ASP A 124 14.05 -7.70 10.90
N LEU A 125 13.64 -6.44 11.07
CA LEU A 125 12.83 -5.69 10.09
C LEU A 125 13.68 -5.18 8.93
N TRP A 126 13.36 -5.65 7.72
CA TRP A 126 13.95 -5.17 6.47
C TRP A 126 12.87 -4.70 5.50
N HIS A 127 12.98 -3.46 5.05
CA HIS A 127 12.19 -2.94 3.93
C HIS A 127 12.79 -3.43 2.61
N THR A 128 12.00 -3.37 1.54
CA THR A 128 12.43 -3.85 0.22
C THR A 128 12.10 -2.83 -0.85
N LEU A 129 13.09 -2.50 -1.70
CA LEU A 129 12.89 -1.81 -2.96
C LEU A 129 13.14 -2.78 -4.12
N ILE A 130 12.25 -2.82 -5.10
CA ILE A 130 12.36 -3.64 -6.31
C ILE A 130 12.36 -2.71 -7.54
N GLU A 131 13.48 -2.68 -8.26
CA GLU A 131 13.58 -2.09 -9.59
C GLU A 131 12.91 -3.04 -10.59
N ALA A 132 11.74 -2.65 -11.11
CA ALA A 132 10.97 -3.48 -12.04
C ALA A 132 9.86 -2.69 -12.76
N ASP A 133 9.36 -3.23 -13.88
CA ASP A 133 7.99 -2.97 -14.29
C ASP A 133 7.03 -3.50 -13.22
N ASN A 134 6.08 -2.67 -12.82
CA ASN A 134 5.21 -2.99 -11.69
C ASN A 134 4.20 -4.10 -12.00
N TYR A 135 3.83 -4.34 -13.26
CA TYR A 135 2.96 -5.47 -13.63
C TYR A 135 3.64 -6.81 -13.33
N HIS A 136 4.91 -6.97 -13.73
CA HIS A 136 5.68 -8.19 -13.46
C HIS A 136 6.01 -8.34 -11.97
N ALA A 137 6.37 -7.22 -11.30
CA ALA A 137 6.58 -7.23 -9.87
C ALA A 137 5.32 -7.63 -9.09
N LEU A 138 4.14 -7.13 -9.48
CA LEU A 138 2.87 -7.52 -8.85
C LEU A 138 2.55 -9.00 -9.02
N GLN A 139 2.87 -9.60 -10.18
CA GLN A 139 2.69 -11.04 -10.39
C GLN A 139 3.62 -11.86 -9.47
N LEU A 140 4.88 -11.42 -9.28
CA LEU A 140 5.77 -12.00 -8.30
C LEU A 140 5.25 -11.82 -6.88
N LEU A 141 4.82 -10.61 -6.52
CA LEU A 141 4.29 -10.30 -5.19
C LEU A 141 3.00 -11.07 -4.89
N GLU A 142 2.14 -11.34 -5.89
CA GLU A 142 0.96 -12.19 -5.71
C GLU A 142 1.34 -13.59 -5.23
N TYR A 143 2.38 -14.19 -5.79
CA TYR A 143 2.89 -15.45 -5.30
C TYR A 143 3.41 -15.38 -3.85
N LEU A 144 4.09 -14.29 -3.49
CA LEU A 144 4.73 -14.13 -2.17
C LEU A 144 3.73 -13.73 -1.07
N TYR A 145 2.81 -12.84 -1.39
CA TYR A 145 2.02 -12.08 -0.41
C TYR A 145 0.52 -12.06 -0.67
N ALA A 146 -0.03 -13.01 -1.46
CA ALA A 146 -1.48 -13.10 -1.66
C ALA A 146 -2.24 -13.11 -0.33
N GLY A 147 -3.18 -12.19 -0.15
CA GLY A 147 -4.01 -12.06 1.04
C GLY A 147 -3.29 -11.60 2.32
N LYS A 148 -2.05 -11.07 2.23
CA LYS A 148 -1.22 -10.68 3.38
C LYS A 148 -1.00 -9.18 3.54
N VAL A 149 -1.24 -8.37 2.50
CA VAL A 149 -0.95 -6.94 2.50
C VAL A 149 -2.03 -6.16 3.24
N ASP A 150 -1.63 -5.33 4.21
CA ASP A 150 -2.54 -4.55 5.04
C ASP A 150 -2.88 -3.19 4.45
N CYS A 151 -1.96 -2.58 3.73
CA CYS A 151 -2.16 -1.32 3.05
C CYS A 151 -1.41 -1.30 1.71
N ILE A 152 -2.11 -0.94 0.66
CA ILE A 152 -1.49 -0.58 -0.62
C ILE A 152 -1.70 0.91 -0.78
N TYR A 153 -0.62 1.68 -0.88
CA TYR A 153 -0.64 3.08 -1.27
C TYR A 153 0.02 3.23 -2.62
N ILE A 154 -0.63 3.90 -3.56
CA ILE A 154 -0.08 4.16 -4.89
C ILE A 154 -0.35 5.57 -5.38
N ASP A 155 0.59 6.08 -6.16
CA ASP A 155 0.53 7.37 -6.86
C ASP A 155 0.81 7.14 -8.35
N PRO A 156 -0.19 6.62 -9.11
CA PRO A 156 0.00 6.33 -10.53
C PRO A 156 0.15 7.63 -11.34
N PRO A 157 0.67 7.57 -12.57
CA PRO A 157 0.74 8.73 -13.46
C PRO A 157 -0.67 9.31 -13.69
N TYR A 158 -0.79 10.64 -13.64
CA TYR A 158 -2.09 11.34 -13.68
C TYR A 158 -2.67 11.49 -15.08
N ASN A 159 -1.95 11.05 -16.11
CA ASN A 159 -2.38 11.12 -17.50
C ASN A 159 -2.72 12.56 -17.96
N THR A 160 -1.91 13.52 -17.53
CA THR A 160 -2.14 14.94 -17.80
C THR A 160 -2.03 15.31 -19.28
N GLY A 161 -1.44 14.45 -20.09
CA GLY A 161 -1.09 14.68 -21.49
C GLY A 161 0.25 15.39 -21.68
N ALA A 162 1.00 15.62 -20.61
CA ALA A 162 2.33 16.23 -20.62
C ALA A 162 3.46 15.21 -20.85
N ARG A 163 3.16 14.03 -21.43
CA ARG A 163 4.12 12.92 -21.63
C ARG A 163 4.68 12.41 -20.29
N ASP A 164 3.82 12.28 -19.30
CA ASP A 164 4.14 11.92 -17.92
C ASP A 164 4.21 10.40 -17.70
N TRP A 165 3.88 9.59 -18.72
CA TRP A 165 3.98 8.14 -18.66
C TRP A 165 4.11 7.50 -20.04
N LYS A 166 4.57 6.24 -20.06
CA LYS A 166 4.76 5.44 -21.29
C LYS A 166 3.79 4.25 -21.32
N TYR A 167 3.33 3.95 -22.53
CA TYR A 167 2.61 2.72 -22.85
C TYR A 167 3.32 2.02 -24.02
N ASN A 168 3.69 0.75 -23.86
CA ASN A 168 4.54 0.01 -24.83
C ASN A 168 5.82 0.77 -25.22
N ASN A 169 6.49 1.40 -24.23
CA ASN A 169 7.66 2.28 -24.37
C ASN A 169 7.43 3.62 -25.09
N ASP A 170 6.24 3.91 -25.59
CA ASP A 170 5.92 5.20 -26.17
C ASP A 170 5.25 6.13 -25.16
N TYR A 171 5.68 7.39 -25.16
CA TYR A 171 5.02 8.40 -24.33
C TYR A 171 3.60 8.68 -24.79
N VAL A 172 2.66 8.62 -23.86
CA VAL A 172 1.28 9.04 -24.10
C VAL A 172 1.17 10.55 -23.91
N ASP A 173 0.70 11.25 -24.91
CA ASP A 173 0.56 12.71 -24.88
C ASP A 173 -0.90 13.17 -25.09
N GLY A 174 -1.12 14.49 -24.97
CA GLY A 174 -2.44 15.09 -25.10
C GLY A 174 -3.11 14.97 -26.46
N SER A 175 -2.38 14.61 -27.52
CA SER A 175 -2.90 14.38 -28.87
C SER A 175 -3.43 12.96 -29.08
N ASP A 176 -3.10 12.03 -28.17
CA ASP A 176 -3.55 10.64 -28.23
C ASP A 176 -5.05 10.56 -27.87
N SER A 177 -5.88 10.25 -28.86
CA SER A 177 -7.33 10.11 -28.68
C SER A 177 -7.72 8.90 -27.79
N TYR A 178 -6.83 7.94 -27.61
CA TYR A 178 -7.01 6.74 -26.79
C TYR A 178 -6.34 6.84 -25.42
N ARG A 179 -5.81 7.98 -25.02
CA ARG A 179 -5.01 8.13 -23.79
C ARG A 179 -5.73 7.62 -22.55
N HIS A 180 -7.02 7.95 -22.38
CA HIS A 180 -7.83 7.49 -21.26
C HIS A 180 -8.07 5.96 -21.29
N SER A 181 -8.35 5.42 -22.49
CA SER A 181 -8.53 3.97 -22.70
C SER A 181 -7.25 3.19 -22.42
N LYS A 182 -6.11 3.67 -22.89
CA LYS A 182 -4.78 3.08 -22.59
C LYS A 182 -4.48 3.12 -21.09
N TRP A 183 -4.75 4.25 -20.44
CA TRP A 183 -4.54 4.41 -19.01
C TRP A 183 -5.42 3.48 -18.18
N LEU A 184 -6.69 3.35 -18.54
CA LEU A 184 -7.62 2.44 -17.88
C LEU A 184 -7.19 0.98 -18.04
N SER A 185 -6.79 0.56 -19.24
CA SER A 185 -6.27 -0.78 -19.50
C SER A 185 -4.98 -1.06 -18.71
N PHE A 186 -4.09 -0.08 -18.62
CA PHE A 186 -2.88 -0.13 -17.81
C PHE A 186 -3.19 -0.31 -16.32
N MET A 187 -4.13 0.48 -15.77
CA MET A 187 -4.51 0.42 -14.37
C MET A 187 -5.32 -0.83 -14.01
N GLU A 188 -6.24 -1.26 -14.86
CA GLU A 188 -7.10 -2.41 -14.61
C GLU A 188 -6.30 -3.68 -14.30
N LYS A 189 -5.29 -3.98 -15.11
CA LYS A 189 -4.43 -5.16 -14.93
C LYS A 189 -3.71 -5.14 -13.59
N ARG A 190 -3.19 -3.98 -13.21
CA ARG A 190 -2.46 -3.78 -11.96
C ARG A 190 -3.38 -3.82 -10.73
N LEU A 191 -4.55 -3.21 -10.82
CA LEU A 191 -5.54 -3.22 -9.75
C LEU A 191 -6.11 -4.62 -9.50
N LYS A 192 -6.29 -5.44 -10.54
CA LYS A 192 -6.70 -6.85 -10.38
C LYS A 192 -5.68 -7.66 -9.59
N LEU A 193 -4.38 -7.50 -9.88
CA LEU A 193 -3.30 -8.14 -9.14
C LEU A 193 -3.19 -7.59 -7.70
N ALA A 194 -3.24 -6.26 -7.56
CA ALA A 194 -3.19 -5.60 -6.27
C ALA A 194 -4.31 -6.06 -5.32
N LYS A 195 -5.53 -6.29 -5.85
CA LYS A 195 -6.65 -6.82 -5.09
C LYS A 195 -6.33 -8.17 -4.44
N ASN A 196 -5.63 -9.05 -5.16
CA ASN A 196 -5.28 -10.38 -4.67
C ASN A 196 -4.23 -10.34 -3.55
N LEU A 197 -3.45 -9.26 -3.44
CA LEU A 197 -2.49 -9.05 -2.36
C LEU A 197 -3.16 -8.69 -1.03
N LEU A 198 -4.30 -7.98 -1.07
CA LEU A 198 -4.93 -7.41 0.12
C LEU A 198 -5.42 -8.48 1.09
N SER A 199 -5.11 -8.28 2.36
CA SER A 199 -5.66 -9.06 3.46
C SER A 199 -7.17 -8.81 3.61
N LYS A 200 -7.87 -9.62 4.40
CA LYS A 200 -9.32 -9.45 4.66
C LYS A 200 -9.71 -8.08 5.25
N THR A 201 -8.76 -7.34 5.77
CA THR A 201 -8.90 -5.98 6.29
C THR A 201 -7.94 -5.01 5.62
N GLY A 202 -7.38 -5.42 4.48
CA GLY A 202 -6.46 -4.60 3.71
C GLY A 202 -7.18 -3.44 3.02
N VAL A 203 -6.48 -2.34 2.86
CA VAL A 203 -6.96 -1.09 2.26
C VAL A 203 -6.10 -0.76 1.06
N LEU A 204 -6.73 -0.36 -0.05
CA LEU A 204 -6.06 0.28 -1.17
C LEU A 204 -6.29 1.80 -1.10
N ILE A 205 -5.22 2.58 -1.24
CA ILE A 205 -5.28 4.04 -1.33
C ILE A 205 -4.64 4.45 -2.65
N VAL A 206 -5.37 5.22 -3.45
CA VAL A 206 -4.88 5.72 -4.73
C VAL A 206 -4.90 7.25 -4.72
N ALA A 207 -3.73 7.85 -4.85
CA ALA A 207 -3.61 9.28 -5.11
C ALA A 207 -3.88 9.53 -6.60
N ILE A 208 -4.68 10.54 -6.92
CA ILE A 208 -5.05 10.90 -8.30
C ILE A 208 -5.52 12.35 -8.38
N ASP A 209 -5.44 12.95 -9.55
CA ASP A 209 -5.98 14.29 -9.82
C ASP A 209 -7.29 14.27 -10.62
N ASP A 210 -7.76 15.46 -11.00
CA ASP A 210 -9.01 15.64 -11.76
C ASP A 210 -9.02 14.98 -13.16
N TYR A 211 -7.85 14.67 -13.75
CA TYR A 211 -7.80 14.12 -15.10
C TYR A 211 -8.39 12.71 -15.18
N GLU A 212 -8.11 11.86 -14.17
CA GLU A 212 -8.54 10.47 -14.19
C GLU A 212 -9.38 10.05 -12.97
N GLN A 213 -9.63 10.92 -12.01
CA GLN A 213 -10.37 10.59 -10.78
C GLN A 213 -11.73 9.93 -11.07
N ALA A 214 -12.52 10.47 -11.99
CA ALA A 214 -13.84 9.95 -12.32
C ALA A 214 -13.77 8.56 -12.98
N HIS A 215 -12.86 8.38 -13.96
CA HIS A 215 -12.65 7.12 -14.65
C HIS A 215 -12.12 6.04 -13.70
N LEU A 216 -11.14 6.42 -12.86
CA LEU A 216 -10.56 5.52 -11.87
C LEU A 216 -11.58 5.06 -10.83
N SER A 217 -12.45 5.96 -10.36
CA SER A 217 -13.50 5.60 -9.39
C SER A 217 -14.43 4.52 -9.95
N ILE A 218 -14.85 4.64 -11.21
CA ILE A 218 -15.70 3.63 -11.86
C ILE A 218 -14.94 2.31 -12.06
N LEU A 219 -13.67 2.38 -12.47
CA LEU A 219 -12.83 1.19 -12.63
C LEU A 219 -12.63 0.46 -11.29
N ILE A 220 -12.43 1.20 -10.20
CA ILE A 220 -12.32 0.62 -8.86
C ILE A 220 -13.65 0.00 -8.41
N GLU A 221 -14.81 0.65 -8.66
CA GLU A 221 -16.12 0.09 -8.34
C GLU A 221 -16.36 -1.26 -9.04
N GLU A 222 -15.90 -1.40 -10.29
CA GLU A 222 -16.01 -2.66 -11.03
C GLU A 222 -15.01 -3.72 -10.53
N THR A 223 -13.77 -3.33 -10.27
CA THR A 223 -12.71 -4.26 -9.86
C THR A 223 -12.87 -4.70 -8.40
N PHE A 224 -13.26 -3.77 -7.50
CA PHE A 224 -13.39 -3.96 -6.06
C PHE A 224 -14.85 -3.92 -5.61
N CYS A 225 -15.73 -4.68 -6.27
CA CYS A 225 -17.18 -4.63 -6.02
C CYS A 225 -17.61 -4.93 -4.58
N GLU A 226 -16.77 -5.60 -3.78
CA GLU A 226 -16.96 -5.89 -2.35
C GLU A 226 -16.35 -4.83 -1.41
N TYR A 227 -15.86 -3.71 -1.96
CA TYR A 227 -15.27 -2.59 -1.21
C TYR A 227 -16.12 -1.33 -1.35
N ASP A 228 -15.99 -0.43 -0.38
CA ASP A 228 -16.52 0.94 -0.42
C ASP A 228 -15.39 1.91 -0.79
N ILE A 229 -15.70 2.94 -1.59
CA ILE A 229 -14.77 3.99 -1.97
C ILE A 229 -15.12 5.26 -1.19
N ASN A 230 -14.15 5.79 -0.47
CA ASN A 230 -14.25 7.08 0.21
C ASN A 230 -13.23 8.05 -0.38
N THR A 231 -13.71 9.10 -1.01
CA THR A 231 -12.87 10.12 -1.64
C THR A 231 -12.50 11.20 -0.63
N VAL A 232 -11.21 11.44 -0.47
CA VAL A 232 -10.65 12.53 0.32
C VAL A 232 -10.04 13.55 -0.62
N VAL A 233 -10.34 14.83 -0.39
CA VAL A 233 -9.77 15.99 -1.10
C VAL A 233 -8.58 16.49 -0.29
N VAL A 234 -7.39 16.50 -0.88
CA VAL A 234 -6.15 16.93 -0.24
C VAL A 234 -5.67 18.24 -0.86
N ASN A 235 -5.62 19.32 -0.09
CA ASN A 235 -5.07 20.60 -0.53
C ASN A 235 -3.53 20.53 -0.54
N HIS A 236 -2.96 19.99 -1.60
CA HIS A 236 -1.51 19.78 -1.73
C HIS A 236 -0.75 21.00 -2.27
N HIS A 237 -1.46 21.97 -2.86
CA HIS A 237 -0.85 23.17 -3.43
C HIS A 237 -1.69 24.43 -3.11
N PRO A 238 -1.70 24.89 -1.84
CA PRO A 238 -2.58 25.97 -1.37
C PRO A 238 -2.50 27.28 -2.16
N GLN A 239 -1.34 27.56 -2.78
CA GLN A 239 -1.13 28.78 -3.57
C GLN A 239 -1.77 28.70 -4.96
N GLY A 240 -2.14 27.50 -5.40
CA GLY A 240 -2.61 27.23 -6.76
C GLY A 240 -1.53 27.43 -7.83
N GLY A 241 -1.74 26.85 -9.00
CA GLY A 241 -0.94 27.09 -10.19
C GLY A 241 -1.54 28.18 -11.08
N ALA A 242 -0.75 28.74 -11.98
CA ALA A 242 -1.29 29.61 -13.03
C ALA A 242 -2.28 28.81 -13.91
N ALA A 243 -3.49 29.33 -14.07
CA ALA A 243 -4.53 28.70 -14.88
C ALA A 243 -5.41 29.79 -15.53
N ASP A 244 -5.95 29.48 -16.73
CA ASP A 244 -6.79 30.43 -17.48
C ASP A 244 -8.14 30.70 -16.80
N ASN A 245 -8.67 29.70 -16.06
CA ASN A 245 -9.95 29.81 -15.39
C ASN A 245 -9.83 29.58 -13.88
N ILE A 246 -9.72 28.33 -13.45
CA ILE A 246 -9.69 27.94 -12.04
C ILE A 246 -8.35 27.31 -11.70
N SER A 247 -7.62 27.90 -10.75
CA SER A 247 -6.38 27.36 -10.23
C SER A 247 -6.64 26.10 -9.41
N ARG A 248 -6.04 25.00 -9.78
CA ARG A 248 -6.13 23.74 -9.04
C ARG A 248 -5.25 23.82 -7.81
N THR A 249 -5.80 23.44 -6.67
CA THR A 249 -5.10 23.46 -5.38
C THR A 249 -5.07 22.09 -4.71
N HIS A 250 -5.81 21.13 -5.27
CA HIS A 250 -6.05 19.84 -4.63
C HIS A 250 -5.79 18.65 -5.56
N GLU A 251 -5.65 17.53 -4.93
CA GLU A 251 -5.68 16.19 -5.51
C GLU A 251 -6.61 15.32 -4.66
N TYR A 252 -6.81 14.09 -5.05
CA TYR A 252 -7.68 13.15 -4.34
C TYR A 252 -6.86 11.99 -3.80
N ALA A 253 -7.27 11.48 -2.62
CA ALA A 253 -6.90 10.18 -2.12
C ALA A 253 -8.17 9.31 -2.05
N LEU A 254 -8.22 8.25 -2.86
CA LEU A 254 -9.33 7.31 -2.89
C LEU A 254 -9.03 6.17 -1.91
N PHE A 255 -9.77 6.12 -0.80
CA PHE A 255 -9.68 5.03 0.19
C PHE A 255 -10.67 3.94 -0.17
N VAL A 256 -10.15 2.79 -0.57
CA VAL A 256 -10.90 1.60 -0.97
C VAL A 256 -10.84 0.60 0.17
N THR A 257 -11.96 0.43 0.87
CA THR A 257 -12.06 -0.34 2.12
C THR A 257 -13.08 -1.47 2.04
N PRO A 258 -12.86 -2.65 2.63
CA PRO A 258 -13.83 -3.73 2.64
C PRO A 258 -15.18 -3.31 3.22
N LYS A 259 -16.29 -3.61 2.50
CA LYS A 259 -17.65 -3.26 2.92
C LYS A 259 -18.01 -3.79 4.30
N GLY A 260 -18.73 -2.96 5.05
CA GLY A 260 -19.24 -3.31 6.38
C GLY A 260 -18.17 -3.37 7.49
N LYS A 261 -16.92 -2.99 7.21
CA LYS A 261 -15.84 -2.92 8.19
C LYS A 261 -15.44 -1.47 8.48
N LYS A 262 -15.32 -1.14 9.78
CA LYS A 262 -14.82 0.16 10.22
C LYS A 262 -13.31 0.09 10.39
N ILE A 263 -12.56 0.37 9.33
CA ILE A 263 -11.09 0.27 9.31
C ILE A 263 -10.46 1.64 9.48
N ILE A 264 -10.91 2.65 8.71
CA ILE A 264 -10.32 3.99 8.75
C ILE A 264 -10.58 4.66 10.09
N ARG A 265 -9.51 5.03 10.79
CA ARG A 265 -9.53 5.64 12.11
C ARG A 265 -8.44 6.70 12.20
N GLY A 266 -8.80 7.86 12.74
CA GLY A 266 -7.85 8.92 13.04
C GLY A 266 -7.01 8.61 14.28
N LYS A 267 -6.38 9.64 14.83
CA LYS A 267 -5.51 9.50 15.99
C LYS A 267 -6.22 8.82 17.17
N LYS A 268 -5.52 7.88 17.79
CA LYS A 268 -5.96 7.17 18.99
C LYS A 268 -5.66 8.01 20.22
N THR A 269 -6.64 8.18 21.11
CA THR A 269 -6.46 8.78 22.43
C THR A 269 -6.94 7.79 23.49
N GLU A 270 -6.12 7.51 24.46
CA GLU A 270 -6.42 6.58 25.57
C GLU A 270 -6.78 7.34 26.85
N ASN A 271 -7.53 6.67 27.73
CA ASN A 271 -7.90 7.20 29.05
C ASN A 271 -8.51 8.60 29.00
N LEU A 272 -9.38 8.85 28.03
CA LEU A 272 -9.96 10.16 27.80
C LEU A 272 -11.08 10.45 28.80
N GLU A 273 -10.97 11.56 29.52
CA GLU A 273 -12.05 12.16 30.30
C GLU A 273 -12.63 13.39 29.58
N GLU A 274 -13.82 13.27 29.04
CA GLU A 274 -14.53 14.38 28.39
C GLU A 274 -15.61 14.93 29.31
N LYS A 275 -15.62 16.26 29.52
CA LYS A 275 -16.68 16.96 30.25
C LYS A 275 -17.76 17.44 29.28
N TRP A 276 -18.91 16.84 29.33
CA TRP A 276 -20.06 17.22 28.49
C TRP A 276 -21.11 17.93 29.32
N SER A 277 -21.76 18.99 28.77
CA SER A 277 -22.91 19.62 29.42
C SER A 277 -23.97 18.57 29.76
N LEU A 278 -24.44 18.55 30.98
CA LEU A 278 -25.50 17.63 31.40
C LEU A 278 -26.84 17.97 30.75
N THR A 279 -27.09 19.24 30.43
CA THR A 279 -28.27 19.70 29.70
C THR A 279 -28.12 19.41 28.20
N ARG A 280 -29.17 18.87 27.56
CA ARG A 280 -29.21 18.70 26.12
C ARG A 280 -29.38 20.07 25.42
N GLY A 281 -28.55 20.30 24.41
CA GLY A 281 -28.61 21.50 23.56
C GLY A 281 -29.41 21.27 22.27
N GLY A 282 -29.64 22.35 21.53
CA GLY A 282 -30.30 22.32 20.22
C GLY A 282 -31.83 22.56 20.31
N THR A 283 -32.48 22.72 19.14
CA THR A 283 -33.89 23.10 18.99
C THR A 283 -34.83 21.93 18.72
N ASP A 284 -34.27 20.69 18.61
CA ASP A 284 -35.08 19.49 18.41
C ASP A 284 -36.03 19.30 19.60
N VAL A 285 -37.28 18.92 19.31
CA VAL A 285 -38.32 18.68 20.33
C VAL A 285 -37.86 17.66 21.40
N ARG A 286 -37.04 16.68 21.04
CA ARG A 286 -36.45 15.69 21.94
C ARG A 286 -35.47 16.28 22.98
N ASN A 287 -35.01 17.49 22.80
CA ASN A 287 -34.14 18.22 23.72
C ASN A 287 -34.91 19.18 24.63
N LEU A 288 -36.22 19.29 24.43
CA LEU A 288 -37.12 20.16 25.19
C LEU A 288 -37.99 19.34 26.15
N ARG A 289 -38.40 19.94 27.28
CA ARG A 289 -39.26 19.34 28.30
C ARG A 289 -40.51 18.67 27.73
N ARG A 290 -41.19 19.37 26.77
CA ARG A 290 -42.41 18.86 26.11
C ARG A 290 -42.20 17.55 25.35
N GLY A 291 -40.97 17.27 24.90
CA GLY A 291 -40.61 16.03 24.16
C GLY A 291 -40.14 14.88 25.05
N ARG A 292 -39.61 15.21 26.25
CA ARG A 292 -39.11 14.24 27.21
C ARG A 292 -39.36 14.70 28.66
N PRO A 293 -40.60 14.69 29.14
CA PRO A 293 -40.92 15.21 30.47
C PRO A 293 -40.23 14.44 31.58
N ASN A 294 -40.00 13.13 31.44
CA ASN A 294 -39.31 12.29 32.42
C ASN A 294 -37.82 12.66 32.63
N SER A 295 -37.24 13.45 31.75
CA SER A 295 -35.86 13.97 31.86
C SER A 295 -35.82 15.41 32.38
N PHE A 296 -36.95 15.93 32.96
CA PHE A 296 -37.02 17.25 33.57
C PHE A 296 -37.33 17.09 35.07
N TYR A 297 -36.31 17.31 35.89
CA TYR A 297 -36.35 17.19 37.36
C TYR A 297 -35.21 18.00 37.97
N ALA A 298 -35.27 18.23 39.31
CA ALA A 298 -34.20 18.87 40.03
C ALA A 298 -32.97 17.98 40.18
N VAL A 299 -31.79 18.52 40.05
CA VAL A 299 -30.52 17.90 40.48
C VAL A 299 -30.00 18.68 41.67
N TYR A 300 -29.77 18.01 42.81
CA TYR A 300 -29.38 18.66 44.06
C TYR A 300 -27.88 18.68 44.25
N VAL A 301 -27.33 19.88 44.51
CA VAL A 301 -25.93 20.14 44.68
C VAL A 301 -25.69 20.79 46.05
N ARG A 302 -24.75 20.29 46.85
CA ARG A 302 -24.35 20.89 48.12
C ARG A 302 -23.74 22.28 47.92
N LYS A 303 -24.09 23.21 48.76
CA LYS A 303 -23.57 24.62 48.72
C LYS A 303 -22.12 24.73 49.19
N ASP A 304 -21.70 23.86 50.10
CA ASP A 304 -20.40 23.93 50.78
C ASP A 304 -19.25 23.42 49.87
N ASN A 305 -19.51 22.39 49.05
CA ASN A 305 -18.46 21.69 48.31
C ASN A 305 -18.79 21.42 46.85
N LEU A 306 -19.96 21.87 46.37
CA LEU A 306 -20.47 21.68 44.98
C LEU A 306 -20.64 20.20 44.60
N GLN A 307 -20.74 19.29 45.59
CA GLN A 307 -21.01 17.88 45.34
C GLN A 307 -22.44 17.67 44.87
N VAL A 308 -22.63 16.93 43.79
CA VAL A 308 -23.94 16.48 43.32
C VAL A 308 -24.34 15.28 44.17
N VAL A 309 -25.50 15.34 44.84
CA VAL A 309 -25.87 14.35 45.88
C VAL A 309 -27.11 13.54 45.57
N ASP A 310 -28.10 14.14 44.91
CA ASP A 310 -29.38 13.44 44.65
C ASP A 310 -30.18 14.15 43.56
N VAL A 311 -31.32 13.59 43.17
CA VAL A 311 -32.27 14.16 42.23
C VAL A 311 -33.71 14.12 42.75
N GLY A 312 -34.47 15.16 42.41
CA GLY A 312 -35.90 15.24 42.74
C GLY A 312 -36.77 14.32 41.87
N PRO A 313 -38.09 14.30 42.15
CA PRO A 313 -39.03 13.58 41.31
C PRO A 313 -39.09 14.23 39.90
N HIS A 314 -39.46 13.48 38.88
CA HIS A 314 -39.76 14.05 37.58
C HIS A 314 -41.00 14.95 37.66
N LEU A 315 -40.97 16.01 36.88
CA LEU A 315 -42.12 16.95 36.78
C LEU A 315 -42.84 16.76 35.45
N GLU A 316 -44.16 16.56 35.53
CA GLU A 316 -44.99 16.52 34.32
C GLU A 316 -44.87 17.79 33.48
N ALA A 317 -45.17 17.69 32.18
CA ALA A 317 -44.88 18.72 31.20
C ALA A 317 -45.31 20.15 31.54
N ASN A 318 -46.39 20.28 32.29
CA ASN A 318 -46.99 21.59 32.65
C ASN A 318 -46.90 21.95 34.14
N THR A 319 -46.19 21.11 34.94
CA THR A 319 -46.02 21.39 36.36
C THR A 319 -44.96 22.48 36.56
N PRO A 320 -45.28 23.58 37.29
CA PRO A 320 -44.28 24.60 37.60
C PRO A 320 -43.13 24.00 38.38
N TYR A 321 -41.89 24.47 38.14
CA TYR A 321 -40.71 24.12 38.91
C TYR A 321 -40.29 25.28 39.80
N ASP A 322 -39.80 24.97 41.01
CA ASP A 322 -39.27 25.94 41.94
C ASP A 322 -37.80 25.66 42.24
N PRO A 323 -36.89 26.57 41.74
CA PRO A 323 -35.46 26.41 42.03
C PRO A 323 -35.09 26.59 43.50
N THR A 324 -36.01 27.11 44.35
CA THR A 324 -35.79 27.26 45.77
C THR A 324 -36.16 25.99 46.59
N ASP A 325 -36.95 25.08 45.99
CA ASP A 325 -37.36 23.82 46.60
C ASP A 325 -36.19 22.81 46.54
N ALA A 326 -35.29 22.88 47.50
CA ALA A 326 -34.14 22.01 47.63
C ALA A 326 -33.98 21.51 49.08
N PRO A 327 -33.42 20.32 49.30
CA PRO A 327 -33.03 19.86 50.64
C PRO A 327 -32.12 20.83 51.35
N GLU A 328 -32.15 20.81 52.69
CA GLU A 328 -31.33 21.72 53.51
C GLU A 328 -29.84 21.62 53.12
N GLY A 329 -29.20 22.76 52.93
CA GLY A 329 -27.80 22.87 52.52
C GLY A 329 -27.53 22.63 51.03
N CYS A 330 -28.61 22.39 50.23
CA CYS A 330 -28.46 22.15 48.78
C CYS A 330 -29.04 23.28 47.90
N ILE A 331 -28.70 23.24 46.64
CA ILE A 331 -29.25 24.05 45.54
C ILE A 331 -29.91 23.08 44.55
N ALA A 332 -31.10 23.45 44.06
CA ALA A 332 -31.79 22.71 43.01
C ALA A 332 -31.43 23.29 41.63
N PHE A 333 -30.90 22.45 40.74
CA PHE A 333 -30.65 22.78 39.36
C PHE A 333 -31.67 22.14 38.44
N TYR A 334 -32.27 22.91 37.55
CA TYR A 334 -33.15 22.45 36.50
C TYR A 334 -32.50 22.67 35.12
N PRO A 335 -32.83 21.86 34.09
CA PRO A 335 -32.25 21.97 32.77
C PRO A 335 -32.87 23.14 31.96
N VAL A 336 -32.66 24.35 32.44
CA VAL A 336 -33.22 25.58 31.83
C VAL A 336 -32.08 26.34 31.18
N GLY A 337 -32.26 26.70 29.93
CA GLY A 337 -31.32 27.51 29.18
C GLY A 337 -31.22 28.93 29.70
N LYS A 338 -30.15 29.66 29.38
CA LYS A 338 -30.00 31.10 29.72
C LYS A 338 -31.09 31.96 29.12
N ASP A 339 -31.72 31.49 28.06
CA ASP A 339 -32.85 32.09 27.34
C ASP A 339 -34.21 31.73 27.98
N GLY A 340 -34.23 31.06 29.11
CA GLY A 340 -35.44 30.59 29.79
C GLY A 340 -36.04 29.34 29.15
N THR A 341 -35.45 28.77 28.11
CA THR A 341 -35.96 27.56 27.45
C THR A 341 -35.87 26.35 28.36
N GLU A 342 -36.97 25.70 28.62
CA GLU A 342 -37.06 24.44 29.39
C GLU A 342 -36.53 23.29 28.52
N ARG A 343 -35.35 22.86 28.81
CA ARG A 343 -34.63 21.73 28.15
C ARG A 343 -34.78 20.46 28.94
N VAL A 344 -33.98 19.46 28.70
CA VAL A 344 -33.95 18.18 29.45
C VAL A 344 -32.53 17.79 29.78
N TRP A 345 -32.38 16.99 30.85
CA TRP A 345 -31.13 16.33 31.15
C TRP A 345 -30.82 15.24 30.12
N ARG A 346 -29.55 14.83 30.04
CA ARG A 346 -29.11 13.74 29.13
C ARG A 346 -29.63 12.39 29.60
N TYR A 347 -29.91 12.25 30.89
CA TYR A 347 -30.30 11.01 31.53
C TYR A 347 -31.67 11.14 32.17
N GLU A 348 -32.40 10.04 32.22
CA GLU A 348 -33.58 9.87 33.05
C GLU A 348 -33.14 9.65 34.48
N ARG A 349 -34.06 9.80 35.42
CA ARG A 349 -33.81 9.87 36.86
C ARG A 349 -32.95 8.71 37.39
N ASP A 350 -33.28 7.45 37.05
CA ASP A 350 -32.58 6.28 37.56
C ASP A 350 -31.15 6.17 37.05
N SER A 351 -30.97 6.46 35.76
CA SER A 351 -29.62 6.56 35.15
C SER A 351 -28.80 7.71 35.76
N MET A 352 -29.47 8.83 36.08
CA MET A 352 -28.78 9.97 36.69
C MET A 352 -28.28 9.61 38.10
N LEU A 353 -29.10 8.94 38.89
CA LEU A 353 -28.72 8.47 40.23
C LEU A 353 -27.52 7.51 40.18
N GLN A 354 -27.46 6.64 39.18
CA GLN A 354 -26.29 5.78 38.97
C GLN A 354 -25.05 6.59 38.65
N HIS A 355 -25.11 7.52 37.68
CA HIS A 355 -23.98 8.38 37.34
C HIS A 355 -23.53 9.28 38.52
N ILE A 356 -24.44 9.69 39.42
CA ILE A 356 -24.08 10.42 40.64
C ILE A 356 -23.28 9.50 41.58
N LYS A 357 -23.70 8.24 41.77
CA LYS A 357 -22.98 7.24 42.58
C LYS A 357 -21.59 6.92 41.99
N ASP A 358 -21.50 6.85 40.69
CA ASP A 358 -20.24 6.58 39.98
C ASP A 358 -19.29 7.81 39.97
N GLY A 359 -19.76 8.98 40.48
CA GLY A 359 -19.00 10.22 40.51
C GLY A 359 -18.84 10.89 39.16
N ASP A 360 -19.68 10.55 38.18
CA ASP A 360 -19.60 11.08 36.82
C ASP A 360 -20.27 12.44 36.66
N ILE A 361 -21.17 12.84 37.57
CA ILE A 361 -21.83 14.14 37.51
C ILE A 361 -21.13 15.13 38.41
N VAL A 362 -20.70 16.23 37.82
CA VAL A 362 -19.94 17.27 38.51
C VAL A 362 -20.54 18.64 38.33
N CYS A 363 -20.54 19.44 39.43
CA CYS A 363 -20.86 20.85 39.37
C CYS A 363 -19.57 21.65 39.28
N THR A 364 -19.46 22.56 38.31
CA THR A 364 -18.31 23.43 38.19
C THR A 364 -18.41 24.64 39.10
N PRO A 365 -17.30 25.34 39.43
CA PRO A 365 -17.32 26.60 40.16
C PRO A 365 -18.18 27.69 39.49
N LYS A 366 -18.44 27.58 38.19
CA LYS A 366 -19.36 28.46 37.42
C LYS A 366 -20.81 28.05 37.54
N MET A 367 -21.16 27.14 38.45
CA MET A 367 -22.52 26.65 38.68
C MET A 367 -23.14 26.02 37.44
N THR A 368 -22.37 25.21 36.74
CA THR A 368 -22.83 24.41 35.57
C THR A 368 -22.66 22.93 35.83
N LEU A 369 -23.66 22.13 35.49
CA LEU A 369 -23.62 20.69 35.63
C LEU A 369 -23.08 20.03 34.37
N ASN A 370 -22.06 19.19 34.54
CA ASN A 370 -21.45 18.39 33.48
C ASN A 370 -21.48 16.92 33.85
N VAL A 371 -21.46 16.06 32.81
CA VAL A 371 -21.15 14.65 32.96
C VAL A 371 -19.75 14.39 32.48
N ILE A 372 -18.98 13.66 33.27
CA ILE A 372 -17.67 13.13 32.89
C ILE A 372 -17.91 11.83 32.13
N LYS A 373 -17.50 11.81 30.88
CA LYS A 373 -17.48 10.60 30.07
C LYS A 373 -16.07 10.05 30.06
N ARG A 374 -15.89 8.89 30.66
CA ARG A 374 -14.63 8.15 30.61
C ARG A 374 -14.68 7.18 29.46
N ARG A 375 -13.63 7.14 28.68
CA ARG A 375 -13.45 6.18 27.60
C ARG A 375 -12.03 5.65 27.67
N ASP A 376 -11.89 4.34 27.59
CA ASP A 376 -10.60 3.70 27.56
C ASP A 376 -9.86 4.07 26.27
N VAL A 377 -10.58 4.09 25.15
CA VAL A 377 -10.04 4.42 23.83
C VAL A 377 -11.05 5.26 23.04
N LYS A 378 -10.54 6.29 22.37
CA LYS A 378 -11.27 7.08 21.38
C LYS A 378 -10.40 7.25 20.14
N TYR A 379 -11.00 7.16 18.96
CA TYR A 379 -10.40 7.53 17.69
C TYR A 379 -11.03 8.81 17.16
N ASP A 380 -10.20 9.73 16.71
CA ASP A 380 -10.69 10.93 16.05
C ASP A 380 -11.36 10.59 14.71
N PRO A 381 -12.37 11.35 14.28
CA PRO A 381 -12.96 11.16 12.96
C PRO A 381 -11.97 11.62 11.88
N VAL A 382 -11.86 10.84 10.80
CA VAL A 382 -11.16 11.25 9.59
C VAL A 382 -12.14 12.00 8.69
N PHE A 383 -11.80 13.21 8.30
CA PHE A 383 -12.63 14.04 7.44
C PHE A 383 -12.28 13.85 5.97
N SER A 384 -13.23 14.17 5.08
CA SER A 384 -13.05 14.02 3.63
C SER A 384 -12.35 15.21 2.95
N VAL A 385 -11.99 16.26 3.70
CA VAL A 385 -11.26 17.43 3.18
C VAL A 385 -10.10 17.74 4.10
N TRP A 386 -8.89 17.67 3.55
CA TRP A 386 -7.63 17.87 4.24
C TRP A 386 -7.00 19.20 3.80
N THR A 387 -6.98 20.19 4.69
CA THR A 387 -6.51 21.55 4.41
C THR A 387 -5.34 21.98 5.28
N ASP A 388 -4.82 21.10 6.13
CA ASP A 388 -3.65 21.40 6.96
C ASP A 388 -2.44 21.73 6.08
N GLY A 389 -1.62 22.67 6.52
CA GLY A 389 -0.40 23.10 5.82
C GLY A 389 0.63 21.97 5.63
N ARG A 390 0.59 20.93 6.45
CA ARG A 390 1.48 19.77 6.34
C ARG A 390 1.29 18.96 5.05
N TYR A 391 0.15 19.11 4.39
CA TYR A 391 -0.11 18.45 3.10
C TYR A 391 0.50 19.18 1.90
N ASN A 392 1.13 20.34 2.12
CA ASN A 392 1.77 21.10 1.04
C ASN A 392 2.95 20.33 0.43
N ALA A 393 2.78 19.85 -0.81
CA ALA A 393 3.80 19.09 -1.54
C ALA A 393 5.05 19.92 -1.88
N GLY A 394 4.93 21.25 -2.04
CA GLY A 394 6.09 22.13 -2.21
C GLY A 394 6.99 22.13 -0.99
N THR A 395 6.41 22.27 0.20
CA THR A 395 7.17 22.35 1.46
C THR A 395 7.68 20.99 1.90
N PHE A 396 6.80 19.99 1.96
CA PHE A 396 7.08 18.69 2.58
C PHE A 396 7.29 17.55 1.56
N GLY A 397 7.32 17.88 0.29
CA GLY A 397 7.75 17.03 -0.81
C GLY A 397 8.99 17.60 -1.48
N THR A 398 8.84 18.66 -2.30
CA THR A 398 9.90 19.22 -3.14
C THR A 398 11.09 19.75 -2.33
N ASN A 399 10.84 20.56 -1.30
CA ASN A 399 11.92 21.12 -0.47
C ASN A 399 12.65 20.03 0.33
N MET A 400 11.94 19.00 0.80
CA MET A 400 12.53 17.86 1.49
C MET A 400 13.46 17.06 0.55
N ILE A 401 13.01 16.75 -0.66
CA ILE A 401 13.84 16.08 -1.66
C ILE A 401 15.05 16.93 -2.04
N TYR A 402 14.85 18.24 -2.25
CA TYR A 402 15.94 19.17 -2.56
C TYR A 402 17.03 19.17 -1.48
N GLN A 403 16.62 19.09 -0.21
CA GLN A 403 17.56 18.97 0.92
C GLN A 403 18.29 17.62 0.90
N ILE A 404 17.59 16.51 0.73
CA ILE A 404 18.17 15.16 0.69
C ILE A 404 19.17 15.03 -0.44
N PHE A 405 18.93 15.67 -1.60
CA PHE A 405 19.83 15.64 -2.75
C PHE A 405 20.87 16.79 -2.76
N GLY A 406 21.15 17.37 -1.58
CA GLY A 406 22.22 18.33 -1.43
C GLY A 406 22.04 19.61 -2.25
N GLY A 407 20.78 20.02 -2.51
CA GLY A 407 20.45 21.22 -3.27
C GLY A 407 20.18 20.97 -4.76
N SER A 408 19.97 19.72 -5.19
CA SER A 408 19.59 19.39 -6.57
C SER A 408 18.14 18.90 -6.66
N ASN A 409 17.45 19.29 -7.73
CA ASN A 409 16.11 18.78 -8.02
C ASN A 409 16.21 17.57 -8.96
N ARG A 410 16.06 16.37 -8.38
CA ARG A 410 16.12 15.11 -9.14
C ARG A 410 14.76 14.50 -9.45
N PHE A 411 13.67 15.09 -8.91
CA PHE A 411 12.32 14.57 -9.09
C PHE A 411 11.29 15.70 -9.04
N SER A 412 10.39 15.75 -10.02
CA SER A 412 9.58 16.95 -10.29
C SER A 412 8.38 17.13 -9.36
N TYR A 413 7.71 16.05 -8.97
CA TYR A 413 6.41 16.11 -8.26
C TYR A 413 6.33 15.13 -7.07
N PRO A 414 7.21 15.25 -6.07
CA PRO A 414 7.11 14.39 -4.89
C PRO A 414 5.90 14.75 -4.06
N LYS A 415 5.22 13.74 -3.52
CA LYS A 415 4.14 13.93 -2.54
C LYS A 415 4.67 14.50 -1.23
N SER A 416 3.82 15.24 -0.50
CA SER A 416 4.11 15.55 0.89
C SER A 416 4.28 14.26 1.69
N LEU A 417 5.36 14.18 2.49
CA LEU A 417 5.58 13.07 3.41
C LEU A 417 4.37 12.83 4.32
N TYR A 418 3.76 13.89 4.81
CA TYR A 418 2.65 13.81 5.77
C TYR A 418 1.32 13.42 5.12
N THR A 419 1.12 13.73 3.84
CA THR A 419 -0.04 13.19 3.10
C THR A 419 0.03 11.67 3.04
N VAL A 420 1.20 11.13 2.69
CA VAL A 420 1.40 9.67 2.59
C VAL A 420 1.34 9.02 3.98
N ALA A 421 2.00 9.63 4.98
CA ALA A 421 1.99 9.13 6.36
C ALA A 421 0.57 9.03 6.92
N ASP A 422 -0.27 10.07 6.76
CA ASP A 422 -1.64 10.06 7.27
C ASP A 422 -2.53 9.08 6.51
N CYS A 423 -2.38 8.98 5.18
CA CYS A 423 -3.08 7.98 4.38
C CYS A 423 -2.84 6.56 4.92
N ILE A 424 -1.58 6.23 5.17
CA ILE A 424 -1.18 4.92 5.71
C ILE A 424 -1.65 4.78 7.16
N ALA A 425 -1.32 5.74 8.04
CA ALA A 425 -1.63 5.68 9.46
C ALA A 425 -3.12 5.43 9.73
N PHE A 426 -4.03 6.15 9.05
CA PHE A 426 -5.47 5.98 9.25
C PHE A 426 -5.98 4.62 8.81
N SER A 427 -5.28 3.94 7.92
CA SER A 427 -5.64 2.60 7.41
C SER A 427 -5.11 1.46 8.27
N ILE A 428 -4.04 1.68 9.04
CA ILE A 428 -3.33 0.65 9.80
C ILE A 428 -3.23 0.95 11.30
N GLN A 429 -4.07 1.85 11.83
CA GLN A 429 -4.01 2.37 13.21
C GLN A 429 -3.87 1.27 14.29
N GLU A 430 -4.45 0.09 14.08
CA GLU A 430 -4.39 -1.04 15.02
C GLU A 430 -3.44 -2.15 14.55
N LYS A 431 -2.55 -1.88 13.59
CA LYS A 431 -1.66 -2.87 13.00
C LYS A 431 -0.19 -2.42 13.09
N PRO A 432 0.46 -2.58 14.24
CA PRO A 432 1.85 -2.15 14.41
C PRO A 432 2.85 -2.93 13.54
N ASN A 433 2.49 -4.13 13.04
CA ASN A 433 3.31 -4.97 12.18
C ASN A 433 2.78 -5.04 10.74
N ALA A 434 2.05 -4.02 10.27
CA ALA A 434 1.44 -4.01 8.96
C ALA A 434 2.46 -4.18 7.83
N LEU A 435 2.05 -4.90 6.78
CA LEU A 435 2.76 -4.95 5.51
C LEU A 435 2.16 -3.91 4.55
N ILE A 436 2.99 -2.96 4.11
CA ILE A 436 2.65 -1.89 3.18
C ILE A 436 3.30 -2.16 1.83
N VAL A 437 2.56 -1.99 0.75
CA VAL A 437 3.07 -2.11 -0.63
C VAL A 437 2.81 -0.82 -1.39
N ASP A 438 3.81 -0.37 -2.14
CA ASP A 438 3.70 0.74 -3.08
C ASP A 438 4.35 0.33 -4.41
N PHE A 439 3.53 0.09 -5.43
CA PHE A 439 4.01 -0.32 -6.75
C PHE A 439 4.06 0.83 -7.78
N PHE A 440 3.95 2.07 -7.30
CA PHE A 440 4.26 3.30 -8.01
C PHE A 440 5.12 4.22 -7.12
N SER A 441 6.18 3.68 -6.53
CA SER A 441 6.89 4.36 -5.44
C SER A 441 7.64 5.63 -5.83
N GLY A 442 7.89 5.84 -7.13
CA GLY A 442 8.48 7.06 -7.64
C GLY A 442 9.70 7.54 -6.84
N SER A 443 9.53 8.62 -6.10
CA SER A 443 10.63 9.16 -5.27
C SER A 443 10.85 8.45 -3.92
N GLY A 444 10.07 7.40 -3.57
CA GLY A 444 10.24 6.65 -2.31
C GLY A 444 9.63 7.32 -1.07
N THR A 445 8.59 8.13 -1.24
CA THR A 445 7.92 8.80 -0.11
C THR A 445 7.29 7.81 0.86
N THR A 446 6.77 6.70 0.37
CA THR A 446 6.05 5.70 1.15
C THR A 446 6.93 5.02 2.21
N LEU A 447 8.15 4.59 1.86
CA LEU A 447 9.07 4.00 2.83
C LEU A 447 9.49 5.03 3.88
N HIS A 448 9.77 6.26 3.47
CA HIS A 448 10.09 7.35 4.39
C HIS A 448 8.94 7.61 5.38
N ALA A 449 7.68 7.59 4.91
CA ALA A 449 6.50 7.71 5.77
C ALA A 449 6.34 6.52 6.74
N VAL A 450 6.59 5.29 6.28
CA VAL A 450 6.53 4.10 7.14
C VAL A 450 7.60 4.15 8.24
N ASN A 451 8.81 4.59 7.93
CA ASN A 451 9.88 4.78 8.92
C ASN A 451 9.49 5.84 9.97
N LEU A 452 8.88 6.95 9.54
CA LEU A 452 8.39 7.98 10.46
C LEU A 452 7.33 7.41 11.40
N LEU A 453 6.33 6.70 10.89
CA LEU A 453 5.28 6.06 11.69
C LEU A 453 5.85 5.05 12.70
N ASN A 454 6.83 4.23 12.28
CA ASN A 454 7.49 3.29 13.17
C ASN A 454 8.28 4.00 14.28
N ALA A 455 8.91 5.14 13.97
CA ALA A 455 9.62 5.94 14.96
C ALA A 455 8.67 6.61 15.97
N GLU A 456 7.50 7.08 15.53
CA GLU A 456 6.51 7.76 16.37
C GLU A 456 5.83 6.80 17.37
N ASP A 457 5.47 5.58 16.98
CA ASP A 457 4.69 4.67 17.82
C ASP A 457 5.38 3.35 18.18
N GLY A 458 6.67 3.19 17.81
CA GLY A 458 7.44 1.98 18.07
C GLY A 458 6.97 0.77 17.24
N GLY A 459 6.24 1.01 16.15
CA GLY A 459 5.74 -0.04 15.26
C GLY A 459 6.85 -0.75 14.49
N HIS A 460 6.50 -1.92 13.94
CA HIS A 460 7.36 -2.82 13.18
C HIS A 460 6.82 -3.04 11.76
N ARG A 461 6.30 -1.97 11.16
CA ARG A 461 5.69 -2.01 9.84
C ARG A 461 6.74 -2.18 8.77
N ARG A 462 6.47 -3.07 7.82
CA ARG A 462 7.35 -3.32 6.67
C ARG A 462 6.79 -2.66 5.41
N CYS A 463 7.69 -2.11 4.58
CA CYS A 463 7.36 -1.50 3.31
C CYS A 463 8.05 -2.25 2.16
N ILE A 464 7.28 -2.58 1.11
CA ILE A 464 7.79 -3.07 -0.17
C ILE A 464 7.45 -2.01 -1.21
N MET A 465 8.47 -1.44 -1.81
CA MET A 465 8.37 -0.47 -2.90
C MET A 465 8.73 -1.10 -4.22
N VAL A 466 8.00 -0.75 -5.28
CA VAL A 466 8.34 -1.09 -6.66
C VAL A 466 8.36 0.17 -7.49
N THR A 467 9.41 0.36 -8.27
CA THR A 467 9.51 1.41 -9.27
C THR A 467 10.32 0.94 -10.47
N ASN A 468 9.99 1.43 -11.66
CA ASN A 468 10.85 1.22 -12.82
C ASN A 468 12.14 2.06 -12.67
N ASN A 469 13.10 1.81 -13.55
CA ASN A 469 14.37 2.57 -13.60
C ASN A 469 14.41 3.45 -14.86
N GLU A 470 13.34 4.20 -15.09
CA GLU A 470 13.23 5.08 -16.25
C GLU A 470 14.16 6.28 -16.12
N VAL A 471 14.89 6.57 -17.20
CA VAL A 471 15.77 7.74 -17.34
C VAL A 471 14.98 8.88 -17.97
N SER A 472 15.15 10.10 -17.48
CA SER A 472 14.47 11.28 -18.04
C SER A 472 14.88 11.55 -19.51
N ASP A 473 13.99 12.14 -20.30
CA ASP A 473 14.26 12.50 -21.69
C ASP A 473 15.51 13.37 -21.88
N ALA A 474 15.79 14.24 -20.94
CA ALA A 474 16.95 15.13 -20.98
C ALA A 474 18.24 14.34 -20.80
N GLU A 475 18.28 13.44 -19.82
CA GLU A 475 19.43 12.59 -19.52
C GLU A 475 19.61 11.52 -20.60
N ALA A 476 18.53 10.90 -21.08
CA ALA A 476 18.56 9.92 -22.16
C ALA A 476 19.21 10.50 -23.45
N LYS A 477 18.88 11.76 -23.80
CA LYS A 477 19.51 12.46 -24.95
C LYS A 477 21.02 12.68 -24.76
N VAL A 478 21.45 12.95 -23.54
CA VAL A 478 22.89 13.13 -23.22
C VAL A 478 23.59 11.78 -23.28
N LEU A 479 23.05 10.75 -22.66
CA LEU A 479 23.61 9.41 -22.66
C LEU A 479 23.72 8.82 -24.07
N THR A 480 22.68 8.97 -24.89
CA THR A 480 22.70 8.52 -26.30
C THR A 480 23.80 9.21 -27.11
N LYS A 481 24.03 10.53 -26.91
CA LYS A 481 25.14 11.25 -27.57
C LYS A 481 26.52 10.76 -27.11
N GLN A 482 26.64 10.22 -25.90
CA GLN A 482 27.85 9.61 -25.36
C GLN A 482 28.02 8.15 -25.80
N GLY A 483 27.04 7.58 -26.51
CA GLY A 483 27.06 6.21 -27.02
C GLY A 483 26.47 5.16 -26.07
N HIS A 484 25.85 5.58 -24.91
CA HIS A 484 25.20 4.68 -23.97
C HIS A 484 23.77 4.34 -24.39
N LYS A 485 23.32 3.14 -24.06
CA LYS A 485 22.03 2.58 -24.42
C LYS A 485 21.28 2.05 -23.18
N PRO A 486 19.94 1.88 -23.24
CA PRO A 486 19.20 1.17 -22.20
C PRO A 486 19.81 -0.21 -21.89
N GLY A 487 20.01 -0.50 -20.61
CA GLY A 487 20.69 -1.70 -20.12
C GLY A 487 22.19 -1.51 -19.86
N ASP A 488 22.84 -0.45 -20.34
CA ASP A 488 24.22 -0.14 -20.00
C ASP A 488 24.30 0.41 -18.57
N GLU A 489 25.40 0.13 -17.86
CA GLU A 489 25.56 0.55 -16.45
C GLU A 489 25.44 2.07 -16.27
N GLU A 490 26.01 2.86 -17.18
CA GLU A 490 25.96 4.33 -17.15
C GLU A 490 24.54 4.85 -17.40
N TRP A 491 23.75 4.16 -18.22
CA TRP A 491 22.34 4.47 -18.43
C TRP A 491 21.53 4.18 -17.16
N GLU A 492 21.69 2.99 -16.62
CA GLU A 492 20.92 2.52 -15.47
C GLU A 492 21.18 3.34 -14.19
N LYS A 493 22.39 3.91 -14.03
CA LYS A 493 22.75 4.78 -12.90
C LYS A 493 21.87 6.03 -12.78
N LEU A 494 21.32 6.53 -13.89
CA LEU A 494 20.51 7.75 -13.93
C LEU A 494 18.99 7.50 -13.91
N GLY A 495 18.57 6.26 -13.83
CA GLY A 495 17.15 5.90 -13.72
C GLY A 495 16.56 6.20 -12.34
N ILE A 496 15.24 6.38 -12.29
CA ILE A 496 14.50 6.79 -11.08
C ILE A 496 14.84 5.91 -9.87
N ALA A 497 14.84 4.57 -10.03
CA ALA A 497 15.09 3.66 -8.92
C ALA A 497 16.47 3.92 -8.27
N ARG A 498 17.51 4.10 -9.09
CA ARG A 498 18.93 4.21 -8.65
C ARG A 498 19.36 5.62 -8.33
N TYR A 499 18.80 6.62 -9.05
CA TYR A 499 19.21 8.02 -8.92
C TYR A 499 18.36 8.81 -7.93
N VAL A 500 17.13 8.36 -7.67
CA VAL A 500 16.17 9.08 -6.81
C VAL A 500 15.72 8.21 -5.63
N THR A 501 15.04 7.08 -5.89
CA THR A 501 14.34 6.30 -4.87
C THR A 501 15.31 5.72 -3.84
N TRP A 502 16.34 5.04 -4.32
CA TRP A 502 17.32 4.41 -3.43
C TRP A 502 18.15 5.42 -2.64
N PRO A 503 18.76 6.46 -3.24
CA PRO A 503 19.48 7.48 -2.48
C PRO A 503 18.61 8.20 -1.44
N ARG A 504 17.33 8.50 -1.75
CA ARG A 504 16.41 9.03 -0.75
C ARG A 504 16.20 8.06 0.41
N THR A 505 16.04 6.77 0.11
CA THR A 505 15.87 5.73 1.13
C THR A 505 17.07 5.69 2.06
N VAL A 506 18.29 5.61 1.52
CA VAL A 506 19.54 5.60 2.30
C VAL A 506 19.67 6.87 3.14
N CYS A 507 19.56 8.04 2.51
CA CYS A 507 19.74 9.32 3.20
C CYS A 507 18.72 9.55 4.32
N SER A 508 17.45 9.15 4.14
CA SER A 508 16.44 9.26 5.19
C SER A 508 16.69 8.31 6.35
N ILE A 509 17.17 7.09 6.07
CA ILE A 509 17.51 6.11 7.10
C ILE A 509 18.75 6.54 7.89
N GLU A 510 19.76 7.09 7.23
CA GLU A 510 21.02 7.46 7.87
C GLU A 510 21.07 8.91 8.39
N GLY A 511 20.07 9.75 8.06
CA GLY A 511 19.94 11.13 8.57
C GLY A 511 20.88 12.14 7.90
N HIS A 512 21.39 11.87 6.69
CA HIS A 512 22.28 12.77 5.96
C HIS A 512 21.85 12.97 4.49
N ASP A 513 22.35 14.00 3.84
CA ASP A 513 22.17 14.22 2.39
C ASP A 513 23.11 13.33 1.56
N VAL A 514 22.95 13.33 0.24
CA VAL A 514 23.81 12.56 -0.69
C VAL A 514 25.30 12.96 -0.63
N ASN A 515 25.65 14.03 0.03
CA ASN A 515 27.03 14.50 0.23
C ASN A 515 27.55 14.18 1.64
N GLY A 516 26.77 13.43 2.46
CA GLY A 516 27.12 13.06 3.82
C GLY A 516 26.92 14.17 4.87
N LYS A 517 26.21 15.27 4.53
CA LYS A 517 25.91 16.34 5.51
C LYS A 517 24.63 16.00 6.26
N PRO A 518 24.59 16.19 7.59
CA PRO A 518 23.36 15.96 8.38
C PRO A 518 22.17 16.74 7.81
N LEU A 519 21.03 16.07 7.71
CA LEU A 519 19.76 16.68 7.33
C LEU A 519 19.34 17.71 8.40
N LYS A 520 18.66 18.78 7.98
CA LYS A 520 18.26 19.86 8.88
C LYS A 520 16.76 19.85 9.12
N GLY A 521 16.36 20.21 10.34
CA GLY A 521 14.97 20.32 10.74
C GLY A 521 14.48 19.10 11.51
N GLU A 522 13.23 19.18 11.93
CA GLU A 522 12.53 18.12 12.64
C GLU A 522 11.30 17.67 11.88
N TYR A 523 10.89 16.42 12.05
CA TYR A 523 9.64 15.93 11.52
C TYR A 523 8.46 16.50 12.30
N LEU A 524 7.37 16.84 11.58
CA LEU A 524 6.11 17.21 12.20
C LEU A 524 5.44 15.96 12.78
N GLY A 525 4.89 16.04 13.98
CA GLY A 525 4.19 14.93 14.62
C GLY A 525 4.30 15.01 16.14
N ASP A 526 4.00 13.88 16.79
CA ASP A 526 4.07 13.80 18.26
C ASP A 526 5.48 13.50 18.78
N GLY A 527 6.45 13.28 17.89
CA GLY A 527 7.80 12.84 18.26
C GLY A 527 7.87 11.34 18.54
N TYR A 528 8.96 10.92 19.23
CA TYR A 528 9.10 9.55 19.74
C TYR A 528 8.06 9.27 20.85
N LEU A 529 7.95 8.01 21.27
CA LEU A 529 7.03 7.58 22.34
C LEU A 529 7.19 8.37 23.66
N ASP A 530 8.35 8.91 23.92
CA ASP A 530 8.64 9.77 25.09
C ASP A 530 8.32 11.26 24.86
N GLY A 531 7.81 11.62 23.69
CA GLY A 531 7.49 12.99 23.28
C GLY A 531 8.69 13.81 22.79
N THR A 532 9.88 13.22 22.65
CA THR A 532 11.05 13.91 22.09
C THR A 532 10.86 14.14 20.59
N PRO A 533 11.04 15.36 20.05
CA PRO A 533 10.94 15.62 18.62
C PRO A 533 11.94 14.80 17.81
N ILE A 534 11.48 14.21 16.71
CA ILE A 534 12.33 13.43 15.80
C ILE A 534 13.10 14.40 14.89
N GLN A 535 14.42 14.47 15.07
CA GLN A 535 15.28 15.29 14.20
C GLN A 535 15.57 14.54 12.89
N MET A 536 15.56 15.23 11.75
CA MET A 536 15.87 14.60 10.47
C MET A 536 17.30 14.06 10.41
N SER A 537 18.22 14.66 11.17
CA SER A 537 19.62 14.21 11.31
C SER A 537 19.80 12.93 12.11
N ASP A 538 18.81 12.52 12.92
CA ASP A 538 18.88 11.29 13.70
C ASP A 538 18.76 10.05 12.81
N GLY A 539 18.17 10.23 11.63
CA GLY A 539 17.78 9.14 10.74
C GLY A 539 16.72 8.24 11.37
N PHE A 540 16.59 7.04 10.84
CA PHE A 540 15.66 6.03 11.36
C PHE A 540 16.38 4.74 11.70
N LYS A 541 15.99 4.07 12.78
CA LYS A 541 16.43 2.69 13.11
C LYS A 541 15.72 1.71 12.20
N ALA A 542 16.18 1.62 10.97
CA ALA A 542 15.58 0.81 9.92
C ALA A 542 16.64 0.21 9.00
N ASN A 543 16.27 -0.88 8.32
CA ASN A 543 17.09 -1.53 7.31
C ASN A 543 16.30 -1.64 6.01
N ALA A 544 17.00 -1.59 4.87
CA ALA A 544 16.38 -1.79 3.58
C ALA A 544 17.33 -2.54 2.63
N ALA A 545 16.74 -3.38 1.76
CA ALA A 545 17.44 -4.08 0.70
C ALA A 545 16.88 -3.65 -0.67
N PHE A 546 17.77 -3.47 -1.62
CA PHE A 546 17.46 -3.06 -2.98
C PHE A 546 17.75 -4.17 -3.97
N PHE A 547 16.77 -4.55 -4.75
CA PHE A 547 16.85 -5.60 -5.76
C PHE A 547 16.42 -5.10 -7.13
N LYS A 548 16.96 -5.74 -8.18
CA LYS A 548 16.44 -5.65 -9.55
C LYS A 548 15.72 -6.95 -9.89
N LEU A 549 14.53 -6.84 -10.45
CA LEU A 549 13.82 -7.97 -11.04
C LEU A 549 14.47 -8.33 -12.38
N GLY A 550 14.98 -9.54 -12.48
CA GLY A 550 15.49 -10.15 -13.71
C GLY A 550 14.72 -11.40 -14.08
N PHE A 551 15.11 -12.06 -15.17
CA PHE A 551 14.44 -13.25 -15.68
C PHE A 551 15.44 -14.35 -15.98
N LEU A 552 15.13 -15.56 -15.51
CA LEU A 552 15.97 -16.74 -15.64
C LEU A 552 15.66 -17.52 -16.91
N ASP A 553 16.67 -18.22 -17.43
CA ASP A 553 16.46 -19.17 -18.52
C ASP A 553 15.67 -20.40 -18.01
N LYS A 554 14.59 -20.74 -18.71
CA LYS A 554 13.71 -21.85 -18.36
C LYS A 554 14.45 -23.18 -18.18
N THR A 555 15.42 -23.45 -19.04
CA THR A 555 16.17 -24.70 -19.02
C THR A 555 17.08 -24.80 -17.79
N ASP A 556 17.73 -23.71 -17.43
CA ASP A 556 18.62 -23.66 -16.26
C ASP A 556 17.82 -23.81 -14.96
N VAL A 557 16.63 -23.19 -14.89
CA VAL A 557 15.68 -23.38 -13.76
C VAL A 557 15.25 -24.85 -13.67
N ALA A 558 14.81 -25.43 -14.77
CA ALA A 558 14.37 -26.83 -14.81
C ALA A 558 15.48 -27.83 -14.44
N LEU A 559 16.74 -27.48 -14.64
CA LEU A 559 17.91 -28.30 -14.25
C LEU A 559 18.37 -28.06 -12.80
N GLY A 560 17.71 -27.20 -12.07
CA GLY A 560 18.05 -26.93 -10.66
C GLY A 560 19.38 -26.20 -10.44
N ARG A 561 19.89 -25.48 -11.42
CA ARG A 561 21.23 -24.86 -11.41
C ARG A 561 21.26 -23.41 -10.91
N GLN A 562 20.13 -22.88 -10.45
CA GLN A 562 20.00 -21.43 -10.14
C GLN A 562 19.43 -21.19 -8.73
N LEU A 563 19.76 -22.05 -7.76
CA LEU A 563 19.28 -21.88 -6.39
C LEU A 563 19.76 -20.55 -5.79
N ALA A 564 20.98 -20.14 -6.08
CA ALA A 564 21.57 -18.90 -5.56
C ALA A 564 20.73 -17.68 -5.93
N GLU A 565 20.24 -17.62 -7.16
CA GLU A 565 19.40 -16.52 -7.67
C GLU A 565 18.00 -16.51 -7.05
N LEU A 566 17.55 -17.66 -6.53
CA LEU A 566 16.23 -17.76 -5.88
C LEU A 566 16.24 -17.35 -4.40
N ILE A 567 17.40 -17.33 -3.75
CA ILE A 567 17.51 -17.03 -2.31
C ILE A 567 16.76 -15.75 -1.91
N PRO A 568 16.87 -14.61 -2.62
CA PRO A 568 16.15 -13.41 -2.23
C PRO A 568 14.63 -13.58 -2.28
N ILE A 569 14.11 -14.36 -3.23
CA ILE A 569 12.67 -14.66 -3.33
C ILE A 569 12.23 -15.55 -2.16
N LEU A 570 13.02 -16.57 -1.82
CA LEU A 570 12.75 -17.47 -0.69
C LEU A 570 12.78 -16.69 0.64
N TRP A 571 13.75 -15.78 0.79
CA TRP A 571 13.85 -14.87 1.93
C TRP A 571 12.60 -13.97 2.05
N LEU A 572 12.14 -13.36 0.96
CA LEU A 572 10.88 -12.57 0.95
C LEU A 572 9.69 -13.44 1.35
N LYS A 573 9.58 -14.66 0.80
CA LYS A 573 8.48 -15.59 1.10
C LYS A 573 8.48 -16.05 2.55
N ALA A 574 9.66 -16.19 3.15
CA ALA A 574 9.84 -16.52 4.58
C ALA A 574 9.63 -15.33 5.52
N GLY A 575 9.24 -14.16 4.98
CA GLY A 575 8.92 -12.98 5.78
C GLY A 575 10.00 -11.90 5.81
N ALA A 576 11.10 -12.02 5.05
CA ALA A 576 12.20 -11.07 4.98
C ALA A 576 12.77 -10.67 6.36
N ASN A 577 12.96 -11.65 7.24
CA ASN A 577 13.56 -11.43 8.54
C ASN A 577 15.08 -11.39 8.44
N GLY A 578 15.73 -10.46 9.13
CA GLY A 578 17.16 -10.26 9.06
C GLY A 578 17.66 -9.84 7.66
N PRO A 579 18.97 -9.72 7.46
CA PRO A 579 19.55 -9.40 6.15
C PRO A 579 19.32 -10.53 5.16
N CYS A 580 19.11 -10.20 3.87
CA CYS A 580 18.97 -11.19 2.81
C CYS A 580 20.25 -12.05 2.76
N PRO A 581 20.14 -13.38 2.91
CA PRO A 581 21.30 -14.29 2.91
C PRO A 581 21.83 -14.53 1.49
N GLU A 582 23.07 -15.01 1.43
CA GLU A 582 23.72 -15.42 0.18
C GLU A 582 24.13 -16.91 0.27
N LEU A 583 24.02 -17.62 -0.85
CA LEU A 583 24.56 -18.98 -0.96
C LEU A 583 26.09 -18.91 -1.12
N LYS A 584 26.81 -19.17 -0.03
CA LYS A 584 28.30 -19.10 0.00
C LYS A 584 28.98 -20.33 -0.60
N ASP A 585 28.33 -21.49 -0.57
CA ASP A 585 28.82 -22.75 -1.09
C ASP A 585 27.79 -23.35 -2.05
N GLU A 586 28.11 -23.35 -3.33
CA GLU A 586 27.26 -23.93 -4.38
C GLU A 586 27.05 -25.46 -4.22
N ASN A 587 27.89 -26.12 -3.46
CA ASN A 587 27.79 -27.56 -3.17
C ASN A 587 27.15 -27.86 -1.81
N ALA A 588 26.61 -26.86 -1.13
CA ALA A 588 25.93 -27.05 0.14
C ALA A 588 24.77 -28.04 -0.01
N ALA A 589 24.69 -29.02 0.89
CA ALA A 589 23.60 -30.00 0.91
C ALA A 589 22.36 -29.46 1.62
N MET A 590 22.51 -28.44 2.46
CA MET A 590 21.45 -27.77 3.21
C MET A 590 21.89 -26.37 3.67
N MET A 591 20.90 -25.52 3.99
CA MET A 591 21.10 -24.24 4.65
C MET A 591 20.10 -24.13 5.81
N VAL A 592 20.58 -23.86 7.01
CA VAL A 592 19.73 -23.52 8.17
C VAL A 592 20.05 -22.09 8.57
N LEU A 593 19.06 -21.21 8.54
CA LEU A 593 19.22 -19.76 8.66
C LEU A 593 18.32 -19.24 9.78
N PRO A 594 18.72 -19.38 11.06
CA PRO A 594 17.92 -19.00 12.21
C PRO A 594 17.52 -17.50 12.21
N GLU A 595 18.47 -16.62 11.88
CA GLU A 595 18.24 -15.17 11.81
C GLU A 595 17.16 -14.80 10.76
N ASN A 596 17.05 -15.61 9.69
CA ASN A 596 16.08 -15.41 8.62
C ASN A 596 14.82 -16.25 8.80
N ARG A 597 14.73 -17.08 9.84
CA ARG A 597 13.63 -17.98 10.20
C ARG A 597 13.26 -18.99 9.12
N PHE A 598 14.20 -19.34 8.24
CA PHE A 598 13.95 -20.39 7.25
C PHE A 598 15.14 -21.33 7.06
N ALA A 599 14.83 -22.50 6.50
CA ALA A 599 15.83 -23.50 6.15
C ALA A 599 15.55 -24.08 4.74
N ILE A 600 16.60 -24.56 4.08
CA ILE A 600 16.54 -25.21 2.76
C ILE A 600 17.26 -26.55 2.84
N LEU A 601 16.57 -27.65 2.51
CA LEU A 601 17.21 -28.93 2.21
C LEU A 601 17.47 -29.01 0.71
N ILE A 602 18.75 -29.07 0.33
CA ILE A 602 19.19 -29.06 -1.08
C ILE A 602 19.39 -30.48 -1.59
N ASP A 603 20.02 -31.35 -0.80
CA ASP A 603 20.17 -32.77 -1.10
C ASP A 603 19.29 -33.62 -0.17
N GLU A 604 18.21 -34.20 -0.73
CA GLU A 604 17.26 -35.02 0.02
C GLU A 604 17.87 -36.21 0.75
N LYS A 605 19.05 -36.70 0.32
CA LYS A 605 19.78 -37.79 0.98
C LYS A 605 20.31 -37.37 2.35
N ARG A 606 20.44 -36.08 2.60
CA ARG A 606 20.92 -35.52 3.87
C ARG A 606 19.77 -35.12 4.81
N PHE A 607 18.56 -35.61 4.56
CA PHE A 607 17.39 -35.31 5.39
C PHE A 607 17.57 -35.65 6.87
N PRO A 608 18.20 -36.81 7.28
CA PRO A 608 18.39 -37.09 8.69
C PRO A 608 19.28 -36.08 9.42
N GLU A 609 20.35 -35.61 8.78
CA GLU A 609 21.24 -34.59 9.34
C GLU A 609 20.59 -33.25 9.39
N PHE A 610 19.80 -32.92 8.36
CA PHE A 610 18.99 -31.71 8.32
C PHE A 610 17.96 -31.69 9.46
N GLU A 611 17.24 -32.76 9.71
CA GLU A 611 16.30 -32.90 10.81
C GLU A 611 16.97 -32.70 12.17
N GLN A 612 18.17 -33.29 12.37
CA GLN A 612 18.96 -33.12 13.58
C GLN A 612 19.34 -31.62 13.79
N GLU A 613 19.86 -30.96 12.76
CA GLU A 613 20.21 -29.53 12.81
C GLU A 613 18.99 -28.66 13.07
N LEU A 614 17.89 -28.88 12.35
CA LEU A 614 16.68 -28.14 12.49
C LEU A 614 16.04 -28.23 13.89
N SER A 615 16.22 -29.38 14.57
CA SER A 615 15.73 -29.60 15.94
C SER A 615 16.36 -28.64 16.96
N GLN A 616 17.52 -28.07 16.66
CA GLN A 616 18.24 -27.11 17.49
C GLN A 616 17.75 -25.67 17.28
N HIS A 617 16.95 -25.45 16.22
CA HIS A 617 16.49 -24.13 15.77
C HIS A 617 14.96 -24.03 15.72
N PRO A 618 14.28 -23.93 16.88
CA PRO A 618 12.83 -23.82 16.95
C PRO A 618 12.27 -22.53 16.32
N GLU A 619 13.11 -21.51 16.15
CA GLU A 619 12.80 -20.22 15.51
C GLU A 619 12.57 -20.34 13.98
N ILE A 620 12.94 -21.46 13.35
CA ILE A 620 12.64 -21.70 11.93
C ILE A 620 11.13 -21.86 11.74
N GLU A 621 10.55 -21.02 10.92
CA GLU A 621 9.11 -21.01 10.60
C GLU A 621 8.81 -21.56 9.20
N THR A 622 9.79 -21.48 8.27
CA THR A 622 9.62 -21.87 6.87
C THR A 622 10.70 -22.86 6.43
N ILE A 623 10.31 -23.93 5.75
CA ILE A 623 11.24 -24.94 5.24
C ILE A 623 11.01 -25.17 3.75
N TYR A 624 12.10 -25.13 2.99
CA TYR A 624 12.12 -25.43 1.55
C TYR A 624 12.81 -26.76 1.31
N PHE A 625 12.17 -27.65 0.54
CA PHE A 625 12.70 -28.95 0.17
C PHE A 625 12.94 -28.99 -1.34
N VAL A 626 14.20 -29.15 -1.74
CA VAL A 626 14.57 -29.33 -3.15
C VAL A 626 14.40 -30.81 -3.50
N THR A 627 13.31 -31.15 -4.14
CA THR A 627 13.01 -32.53 -4.58
C THR A 627 11.98 -32.53 -5.71
N ASP A 628 12.16 -33.44 -6.68
CA ASP A 628 11.19 -33.71 -7.75
C ASP A 628 10.20 -34.83 -7.37
N SER A 629 10.38 -35.44 -6.18
CA SER A 629 9.56 -36.55 -5.69
C SER A 629 8.43 -36.06 -4.80
N ASP A 630 7.19 -36.11 -5.26
CA ASP A 630 5.99 -35.84 -4.45
C ASP A 630 5.90 -36.73 -3.22
N GLN A 631 6.26 -38.02 -3.37
CA GLN A 631 6.22 -38.98 -2.27
C GLN A 631 7.30 -38.61 -1.25
N GLY A 632 8.52 -38.35 -1.70
CA GLY A 632 9.63 -37.93 -0.83
C GLY A 632 9.28 -36.67 -0.06
N TYR A 633 8.75 -35.65 -0.74
CA TYR A 633 8.29 -34.42 -0.11
C TYR A 633 7.25 -34.70 0.98
N ARG A 634 6.20 -35.46 0.69
CA ARG A 634 5.14 -35.80 1.65
C ARG A 634 5.66 -36.61 2.86
N GLU A 635 6.69 -37.41 2.69
CA GLU A 635 7.30 -38.13 3.79
C GLU A 635 8.14 -37.22 4.68
N MET A 636 8.94 -36.32 4.09
CA MET A 636 9.78 -35.36 4.82
C MET A 636 8.98 -34.35 5.64
N ILE A 637 7.84 -33.87 5.15
CA ILE A 637 7.05 -32.83 5.83
C ILE A 637 6.19 -33.33 6.99
N ARG A 638 6.07 -34.65 7.22
CA ARG A 638 5.17 -35.22 8.26
C ARG A 638 5.49 -34.75 9.67
N SER A 639 6.74 -34.40 9.95
CA SER A 639 7.18 -33.92 11.27
C SER A 639 7.05 -32.40 11.43
N TYR A 640 6.53 -31.66 10.42
CA TYR A 640 6.57 -30.20 10.38
C TYR A 640 5.19 -29.56 10.14
N ASP A 641 4.12 -30.13 10.74
CA ASP A 641 2.75 -29.62 10.61
C ASP A 641 2.59 -28.19 11.16
N ASP A 642 3.47 -27.77 12.06
CA ASP A 642 3.51 -26.43 12.67
C ASP A 642 4.28 -25.39 11.82
N LYS A 643 4.96 -25.82 10.76
CA LYS A 643 5.82 -24.98 9.93
C LYS A 643 5.28 -24.83 8.50
N ALA A 644 5.56 -23.70 7.86
CA ALA A 644 5.28 -23.53 6.44
C ALA A 644 6.31 -24.34 5.62
N THR A 645 5.84 -25.30 4.82
CA THR A 645 6.71 -26.15 4.01
C THR A 645 6.43 -25.97 2.52
N TYR A 646 7.47 -25.94 1.72
CA TYR A 646 7.38 -25.76 0.26
C TYR A 646 8.30 -26.73 -0.47
N GLN A 647 7.77 -27.36 -1.53
CA GLN A 647 8.58 -28.13 -2.47
C GLN A 647 9.21 -27.17 -3.47
N LEU A 648 10.54 -26.99 -3.42
CA LEU A 648 11.25 -26.10 -4.33
C LEU A 648 11.40 -26.77 -5.71
N TYR A 649 11.67 -26.00 -6.75
CA TYR A 649 11.66 -26.29 -8.18
C TYR A 649 10.26 -26.59 -8.74
N ARG A 650 9.49 -27.52 -8.17
CA ARG A 650 8.14 -27.77 -8.64
C ARG A 650 7.23 -26.57 -8.35
N ASP A 651 7.21 -26.11 -7.11
CA ASP A 651 6.47 -24.89 -6.74
C ASP A 651 6.94 -23.68 -7.55
N TYR A 652 8.25 -23.55 -7.78
CA TYR A 652 8.80 -22.47 -8.58
C TYR A 652 8.34 -22.55 -10.03
N LEU A 653 8.51 -23.72 -10.69
CA LEU A 653 8.12 -23.89 -12.09
C LEU A 653 6.60 -23.74 -12.30
N ASP A 654 5.80 -24.17 -11.34
CA ASP A 654 4.34 -24.12 -11.45
C ASP A 654 3.76 -22.75 -11.05
N ASN A 655 4.34 -22.09 -10.06
CA ASN A 655 3.80 -20.89 -9.44
C ASN A 655 4.55 -19.60 -9.77
N PHE A 656 5.86 -19.66 -10.06
CA PHE A 656 6.67 -18.47 -10.36
C PHE A 656 6.69 -18.04 -11.83
N ARG A 657 6.10 -18.82 -12.71
CA ARG A 657 5.96 -18.36 -14.10
C ARG A 657 4.98 -17.19 -14.14
N ILE A 658 5.48 -16.03 -14.56
CA ILE A 658 4.68 -14.83 -14.77
C ILE A 658 4.51 -14.54 -16.26
N ASN A 659 3.82 -13.46 -16.59
CA ASN A 659 3.48 -13.08 -17.97
C ASN A 659 2.52 -14.05 -18.69
N THR A 660 1.90 -14.98 -17.97
CA THR A 660 0.90 -15.88 -18.54
C THR A 660 -0.47 -15.22 -18.55
N ARG A 661 -1.25 -15.46 -19.61
CA ARG A 661 -2.67 -15.04 -19.65
C ARG A 661 -3.43 -15.79 -18.55
N ARG A 662 -4.11 -15.06 -17.69
CA ARG A 662 -5.10 -15.59 -16.74
C ARG A 662 -6.48 -15.11 -17.08
#